data_3fab51721867318700ff7a56ce5b870f
#
_entry.id   3fab51721867318700ff7a56ce5b870f
#
_cell.length_a   1.000
_cell.length_b   1.000
_cell.length_c   1.000
_cell.angle_alpha   90.00
_cell.angle_beta   90.00
_cell.angle_gamma   90.00
#
_symmetry.space_group_name_H-M   'P 1'
#
loop_
_entity.id
_entity.type
_entity.pdbx_description
1 polymer ?
#
loop_
_entity_poly.entity_id
_entity_poly.type
_entity_poly.pdbx_seq_one_letter_code
_entity_poly.pdbx_strand_id
1 'polypeptide(L)'
;MKEKTETFNQGKRYFFYILMFAILGWFIFMQIFGADERSSDTSAASVIYSGTVTWQKPDGTTQEISVPGTYKVPVGDTMVLTIQLPDDLTDTCFAIRSSLQDVDFYVGNNLRTSYSTHKTRLVGKNSASRYVFCPVYASDAGKELRIELTTYTSNYTGVVNPVYCGNKADIWIYIFSRYGLETYIAFFILFAGIVTILFSFALGLVYHTRFDTEYLGWCMVMGAVWMLGESKLRQFLVPNASALGSLCFVMILLCPLPILFFADSLQKGLHHRFYVCLGSIAMINFAVCTILTAAGIADYIETMPVSHGILAITVATIFVHLFQYIRTEKNKADRLLLIGLLAAILCIAVEATSVYFVTLMSGLFVGAGMLILLFVNIVRAIKNVQDIELKRQQSEIRKNQEQNEKMSLQMIQTLSTTIEAKDAYTRGHSYRVAQYAALIAEELGWTPEEILNLKRATHLHDIGKIGIPDPFLNKPAQLTDDEYNLIKKHTVIGAEILKDITLIPHAAEIARSHHERYDGKGYPDGLAGTEIPIHARIVAVADCYDAMNSRRIYRNALPPEVVYEEFRKNRGTQFDPEITDIFLKLLKEKQLPQWDPSQEEPDTYNLPDMQLTVSKFISDIMATIKSQEDAKSYDFLTGLPMRNLGERLTAEFMQTHDGCLVFLDMDNLKKINDIYGHKAGDRALKCLGKLLQKRADQGISCRLGGDEFLMFLPDTDPDSLSLQMDDLFQKFHNITTDDP
;
A
#
# COMPACT_ATOMS: atom_id res chain seq x y z
N MET A 1 14.58 20.93 -3.46
CA MET A 1 13.81 21.86 -2.61
C MET A 1 12.39 21.38 -2.35
N LYS A 2 11.68 20.79 -3.32
CA LYS A 2 10.33 20.19 -3.15
C LYS A 2 10.29 19.04 -2.13
N GLU A 3 11.27 18.15 -2.12
CA GLU A 3 11.35 17.02 -1.19
C GLU A 3 11.47 17.46 0.30
N LYS A 4 12.18 18.56 0.57
CA LYS A 4 12.27 19.13 1.92
C LYS A 4 10.97 19.79 2.39
N THR A 5 10.15 20.27 1.48
CA THR A 5 8.85 20.90 1.81
C THR A 5 7.75 19.85 2.06
N GLU A 6 7.79 18.72 1.36
CA GLU A 6 6.86 17.60 1.60
C GLU A 6 7.16 16.89 2.94
N THR A 7 8.42 16.64 3.25
CA THR A 7 8.82 16.08 4.57
C THR A 7 8.49 17.03 5.72
N PHE A 8 8.59 18.34 5.52
CA PHE A 8 8.21 19.33 6.52
C PHE A 8 6.69 19.40 6.75
N ASN A 9 5.88 19.26 5.71
CA ASN A 9 4.42 19.17 5.82
C ASN A 9 3.95 17.85 6.42
N GLN A 10 4.61 16.74 6.12
CA GLN A 10 4.34 15.45 6.77
C GLN A 10 4.67 15.52 8.27
N GLY A 11 5.79 16.10 8.65
CA GLY A 11 6.17 16.29 10.05
C GLY A 11 5.12 17.10 10.84
N LYS A 12 4.56 18.16 10.25
CA LYS A 12 3.48 18.96 10.87
C LYS A 12 2.18 18.17 11.04
N ARG A 13 1.82 17.31 10.07
CA ARG A 13 0.63 16.44 10.16
C ARG A 13 0.80 15.40 11.28
N TYR A 14 1.96 14.75 11.37
CA TYR A 14 2.24 13.81 12.45
C TYR A 14 2.24 14.50 13.82
N PHE A 15 2.83 15.68 13.93
CA PHE A 15 2.80 16.48 15.16
C PHE A 15 1.36 16.83 15.56
N PHE A 16 0.50 17.22 14.59
CA PHE A 16 -0.92 17.49 14.85
C PHE A 16 -1.67 16.25 15.36
N TYR A 17 -1.45 15.09 14.74
CA TYR A 17 -2.07 13.84 15.20
C TYR A 17 -1.58 13.44 16.59
N ILE A 18 -0.29 13.54 16.86
CA ILE A 18 0.28 13.25 18.19
C ILE A 18 -0.31 14.21 19.23
N LEU A 19 -0.42 15.50 18.93
CA LEU A 19 -1.02 16.50 19.80
C LEU A 19 -2.50 16.20 20.04
N MET A 20 -3.26 15.84 18.99
CA MET A 20 -4.66 15.48 19.11
C MET A 20 -4.84 14.23 19.99
N PHE A 21 -4.01 13.19 19.80
CA PHE A 21 -4.02 12.00 20.65
C PHE A 21 -3.61 12.31 22.09
N ALA A 22 -2.65 13.21 22.30
CA ALA A 22 -2.24 13.64 23.63
C ALA A 22 -3.38 14.41 24.33
N ILE A 23 -4.07 15.30 23.62
CA ILE A 23 -5.25 16.04 24.14
C ILE A 23 -6.38 15.07 24.46
N LEU A 24 -6.68 14.12 23.56
CA LEU A 24 -7.71 13.10 23.80
C LEU A 24 -7.34 12.20 24.98
N GLY A 25 -6.08 11.77 25.07
CA GLY A 25 -5.56 11.00 26.21
C GLY A 25 -5.64 11.78 27.53
N TRP A 26 -5.28 13.07 27.49
CA TRP A 26 -5.46 13.97 28.63
C TRP A 26 -6.93 14.14 29.02
N PHE A 27 -7.82 14.30 28.05
CA PHE A 27 -9.27 14.40 28.30
C PHE A 27 -9.80 13.11 28.95
N ILE A 28 -9.43 11.94 28.42
CA ILE A 28 -9.78 10.63 28.99
C ILE A 28 -9.20 10.50 30.40
N PHE A 29 -7.94 10.89 30.61
CA PHE A 29 -7.30 10.89 31.92
C PHE A 29 -8.08 11.77 32.92
N MET A 30 -8.48 12.99 32.51
CA MET A 30 -9.26 13.90 33.36
C MET A 30 -10.65 13.35 33.65
N GLN A 31 -11.29 12.63 32.70
CA GLN A 31 -12.58 11.96 32.96
C GLN A 31 -12.45 10.78 33.96
N ILE A 32 -11.31 10.11 33.98
CA ILE A 32 -11.09 8.96 34.86
C ILE A 32 -10.62 9.42 36.24
N PHE A 33 -9.74 10.41 36.31
CA PHE A 33 -9.06 10.82 37.55
C PHE A 33 -9.49 12.20 38.06
N GLY A 34 -10.02 13.07 37.22
CA GLY A 34 -10.62 14.34 37.58
C GLY A 34 -12.09 14.13 37.97
N ALA A 35 -12.32 13.54 39.13
CA ALA A 35 -13.67 13.53 39.64
C ALA A 35 -14.08 14.98 39.96
N ASP A 36 -15.14 15.47 39.28
CA ASP A 36 -15.89 16.62 39.81
C ASP A 36 -16.20 16.31 41.29
N GLU A 37 -16.10 17.33 42.15
CA GLU A 37 -16.46 17.17 43.52
C GLU A 37 -17.82 16.49 43.54
N ARG A 38 -17.84 15.20 43.90
CA ARG A 38 -19.09 14.51 44.18
C ARG A 38 -19.78 15.40 45.21
N SER A 39 -20.93 15.92 44.85
CA SER A 39 -21.79 16.57 45.84
C SER A 39 -21.70 15.69 47.07
N SER A 40 -21.18 16.26 48.14
CA SER A 40 -21.00 15.58 49.40
C SER A 40 -22.39 15.41 50.06
N ASP A 41 -23.24 14.63 49.40
CA ASP A 41 -24.32 13.98 50.11
C ASP A 41 -23.65 12.94 51.03
N THR A 42 -23.36 13.41 52.22
CA THR A 42 -22.74 12.66 53.32
C THR A 42 -23.61 11.51 53.82
N SER A 43 -24.59 11.07 53.03
CA SER A 43 -25.44 9.91 53.28
C SER A 43 -25.11 8.68 52.42
N ALA A 44 -24.02 8.67 51.64
CA ALA A 44 -23.50 7.42 51.09
C ALA A 44 -22.84 6.61 52.22
N ALA A 45 -23.67 6.08 53.06
CA ALA A 45 -23.28 4.97 53.95
C ALA A 45 -22.50 3.96 53.14
N SER A 46 -21.33 3.56 53.63
CA SER A 46 -20.48 2.54 53.01
C SER A 46 -21.37 1.40 52.55
N VAL A 47 -21.50 1.24 51.21
CA VAL A 47 -22.32 0.18 50.61
C VAL A 47 -21.75 -1.20 50.96
N ILE A 48 -20.51 -1.25 51.44
CA ILE A 48 -19.87 -2.47 51.98
C ILE A 48 -20.33 -2.64 53.43
N TYR A 49 -20.90 -3.79 53.71
CA TYR A 49 -21.32 -4.12 55.06
C TYR A 49 -20.10 -4.24 56.01
N SER A 50 -20.10 -3.48 57.07
CA SER A 50 -19.03 -3.38 58.06
C SER A 50 -19.37 -4.02 59.38
N GLY A 51 -20.54 -4.63 59.50
CA GLY A 51 -20.96 -5.32 60.72
C GLY A 51 -20.32 -6.71 60.89
N THR A 52 -20.60 -7.31 62.02
CA THR A 52 -20.09 -8.64 62.35
C THR A 52 -20.74 -9.72 61.50
N VAL A 53 -19.89 -10.57 60.89
CA VAL A 53 -20.30 -11.77 60.15
C VAL A 53 -19.74 -12.99 60.91
N THR A 54 -20.61 -13.92 61.25
CA THR A 54 -20.20 -15.15 61.93
C THR A 54 -20.33 -16.33 60.98
N TRP A 55 -19.37 -17.26 61.08
CA TRP A 55 -19.38 -18.54 60.37
C TRP A 55 -19.82 -19.64 61.33
N GLN A 56 -20.93 -20.30 61.02
CA GLN A 56 -21.40 -21.45 61.67
C GLN A 56 -20.74 -22.71 61.13
N LYS A 57 -19.87 -23.36 61.92
CA LYS A 57 -19.14 -24.55 61.47
C LYS A 57 -20.02 -25.79 61.56
N PRO A 58 -19.71 -26.88 60.81
CA PRO A 58 -20.45 -28.15 60.89
C PRO A 58 -20.47 -28.78 62.26
N ASP A 59 -19.49 -28.46 63.09
CA ASP A 59 -19.42 -28.92 64.47
C ASP A 59 -20.35 -28.17 65.45
N GLY A 60 -21.13 -27.21 64.92
CA GLY A 60 -22.02 -26.34 65.67
C GLY A 60 -21.34 -25.17 66.41
N THR A 61 -20.03 -25.01 66.28
CA THR A 61 -19.33 -23.83 66.80
C THR A 61 -19.49 -22.64 65.88
N THR A 62 -19.55 -21.42 66.42
CA THR A 62 -19.61 -20.15 65.69
C THR A 62 -18.27 -19.44 65.82
N GLN A 63 -17.81 -18.86 64.70
CA GLN A 63 -16.58 -18.09 64.64
C GLN A 63 -16.85 -16.77 63.94
N GLU A 64 -16.48 -15.65 64.57
CA GLU A 64 -16.47 -14.37 63.91
C GLU A 64 -15.41 -14.34 62.79
N ILE A 65 -15.76 -13.88 61.62
CA ILE A 65 -14.89 -13.86 60.46
C ILE A 65 -14.80 -12.46 59.84
N SER A 66 -13.66 -12.16 59.19
CA SER A 66 -13.50 -10.97 58.38
C SER A 66 -13.97 -11.23 56.95
N VAL A 67 -14.74 -10.33 56.41
CA VAL A 67 -15.25 -10.37 55.02
C VAL A 67 -14.79 -9.14 54.28
N PRO A 68 -14.10 -9.30 53.12
CA PRO A 68 -13.81 -10.55 52.36
C PRO A 68 -12.69 -11.39 53.01
N GLY A 69 -12.74 -12.73 52.74
CA GLY A 69 -11.73 -13.66 53.26
C GLY A 69 -11.77 -15.02 52.57
N THR A 70 -10.79 -15.87 52.89
CA THR A 70 -10.74 -17.28 52.43
C THR A 70 -10.53 -18.19 53.61
N TYR A 71 -11.38 -19.19 53.77
CA TYR A 71 -11.45 -20.11 54.90
C TYR A 71 -11.33 -21.56 54.46
N LYS A 72 -10.88 -22.44 55.32
CA LYS A 72 -10.75 -23.87 55.00
C LYS A 72 -12.10 -24.57 55.14
N VAL A 73 -12.74 -24.82 53.99
CA VAL A 73 -14.01 -25.58 53.90
C VAL A 73 -13.77 -26.73 52.92
N PRO A 74 -14.19 -27.98 53.24
CA PRO A 74 -14.11 -29.08 52.27
C PRO A 74 -14.92 -28.82 51.01
N VAL A 75 -14.49 -29.41 49.91
CA VAL A 75 -15.20 -29.29 48.60
C VAL A 75 -16.56 -30.01 48.73
N GLY A 76 -17.63 -29.32 48.33
CA GLY A 76 -19.00 -29.82 48.40
C GLY A 76 -19.71 -29.48 49.70
N ASP A 77 -18.98 -29.04 50.72
CA ASP A 77 -19.61 -28.62 51.99
C ASP A 77 -20.14 -27.18 51.86
N THR A 78 -21.23 -26.90 52.58
CA THR A 78 -21.84 -25.58 52.62
C THR A 78 -21.25 -24.76 53.77
N MET A 79 -20.72 -23.59 53.41
CA MET A 79 -20.31 -22.59 54.40
C MET A 79 -21.52 -21.71 54.77
N VAL A 80 -21.88 -21.71 56.06
CA VAL A 80 -23.03 -20.96 56.57
C VAL A 80 -22.55 -19.70 57.27
N LEU A 81 -22.89 -18.55 56.70
CA LEU A 81 -22.61 -17.22 57.25
C LEU A 81 -23.87 -16.65 57.88
N THR A 82 -23.75 -16.03 59.05
CA THR A 82 -24.89 -15.41 59.75
C THR A 82 -24.60 -13.94 60.07
N ILE A 83 -25.62 -13.13 59.91
CA ILE A 83 -25.61 -11.69 60.16
C ILE A 83 -26.87 -11.38 61.00
N GLN A 84 -26.70 -10.76 62.14
CA GLN A 84 -27.83 -10.27 62.94
C GLN A 84 -28.36 -8.98 62.33
N LEU A 85 -29.64 -8.96 61.94
CA LEU A 85 -30.29 -7.76 61.43
C LEU A 85 -30.60 -6.78 62.57
N PRO A 86 -30.36 -5.46 62.41
CA PRO A 86 -30.62 -4.47 63.42
C PRO A 86 -32.11 -4.31 63.71
N ASP A 87 -32.46 -3.87 64.92
CA ASP A 87 -33.86 -3.66 65.32
C ASP A 87 -34.51 -2.43 64.67
N ASP A 88 -33.69 -1.49 64.19
CA ASP A 88 -34.09 -0.27 63.48
C ASP A 88 -34.01 -0.44 61.96
N LEU A 89 -34.12 -1.67 61.49
CA LEU A 89 -34.00 -1.99 60.06
C LEU A 89 -35.02 -1.26 59.21
N THR A 90 -34.52 -0.63 58.13
CA THR A 90 -35.35 -0.12 57.06
C THR A 90 -35.27 -1.07 55.84
N ASP A 91 -36.21 -0.94 54.88
CA ASP A 91 -36.16 -1.71 53.63
C ASP A 91 -34.85 -1.52 52.95
N THR A 92 -34.10 -2.60 52.80
CA THR A 92 -32.73 -2.62 52.25
C THR A 92 -32.46 -3.89 51.44
N CYS A 93 -31.31 -3.97 50.83
CA CYS A 93 -30.90 -5.14 50.08
C CYS A 93 -29.48 -5.58 50.49
N PHE A 94 -29.33 -6.83 50.83
CA PHE A 94 -28.01 -7.43 50.96
C PHE A 94 -27.60 -8.09 49.68
N ALA A 95 -26.33 -8.00 49.31
CA ALA A 95 -25.81 -8.66 48.12
C ALA A 95 -24.42 -9.26 48.40
N ILE A 96 -24.15 -10.39 47.75
CA ILE A 96 -22.84 -10.99 47.71
C ILE A 96 -22.52 -11.44 46.28
N ARG A 97 -21.25 -11.37 45.86
CA ARG A 97 -20.82 -11.98 44.60
C ARG A 97 -20.56 -13.46 44.80
N SER A 98 -21.24 -14.32 44.08
CA SER A 98 -20.89 -15.74 44.01
C SER A 98 -19.59 -15.91 43.22
N SER A 99 -18.62 -16.63 43.74
CA SER A 99 -17.36 -17.00 43.05
C SER A 99 -17.41 -18.46 42.67
N LEU A 100 -18.12 -18.80 41.59
CA LEU A 100 -18.41 -20.17 41.14
C LEU A 100 -19.13 -20.99 42.22
N GLN A 101 -19.97 -20.34 43.07
CA GLN A 101 -20.67 -20.89 44.19
C GLN A 101 -22.17 -20.84 44.00
N ASP A 102 -22.89 -21.79 44.54
CA ASP A 102 -24.33 -21.65 44.81
C ASP A 102 -24.50 -20.74 46.04
N VAL A 103 -25.53 -19.95 46.05
CA VAL A 103 -25.79 -18.96 47.09
C VAL A 103 -27.25 -18.97 47.48
N ASP A 104 -27.54 -19.30 48.72
CA ASP A 104 -28.88 -19.26 49.27
C ASP A 104 -28.95 -18.28 50.45
N PHE A 105 -29.97 -17.39 50.40
CA PHE A 105 -30.24 -16.42 51.45
C PHE A 105 -31.49 -16.80 52.18
N TYR A 106 -31.38 -16.93 53.51
CA TYR A 106 -32.50 -17.15 54.42
C TYR A 106 -32.64 -15.94 55.33
N VAL A 107 -33.89 -15.53 55.63
CA VAL A 107 -34.24 -14.55 56.66
C VAL A 107 -35.06 -15.29 57.72
N GLY A 108 -34.47 -15.45 58.92
CA GLY A 108 -34.96 -16.45 59.86
C GLY A 108 -34.90 -17.86 59.26
N ASN A 109 -36.04 -18.55 59.23
CA ASN A 109 -36.16 -19.88 58.63
C ASN A 109 -36.64 -19.91 57.19
N ASN A 110 -36.89 -18.75 56.57
CA ASN A 110 -37.48 -18.69 55.25
C ASN A 110 -36.40 -18.46 54.16
N LEU A 111 -36.34 -19.34 53.18
CA LEU A 111 -35.52 -19.10 51.96
C LEU A 111 -36.07 -17.88 51.20
N ARG A 112 -35.26 -16.85 51.10
CA ARG A 112 -35.66 -15.57 50.45
C ARG A 112 -35.19 -15.48 49.04
N THR A 113 -33.91 -15.86 48.76
CA THR A 113 -33.30 -15.85 47.45
C THR A 113 -32.41 -17.05 47.32
N SER A 114 -32.50 -17.74 46.19
CA SER A 114 -31.64 -18.86 45.83
C SER A 114 -30.99 -18.62 44.47
N TYR A 115 -29.73 -18.92 44.37
CA TYR A 115 -28.99 -18.87 43.12
C TYR A 115 -28.17 -20.13 42.93
N SER A 116 -28.51 -20.89 41.90
CA SER A 116 -27.76 -22.02 41.38
C SER A 116 -27.96 -22.15 39.87
N THR A 117 -26.94 -22.58 39.14
CA THR A 117 -27.04 -22.81 37.69
C THR A 117 -27.08 -24.30 37.34
N HIS A 118 -27.23 -25.21 38.29
CA HIS A 118 -27.25 -26.66 38.06
C HIS A 118 -28.27 -27.11 36.99
N LYS A 119 -29.41 -26.43 36.89
CA LYS A 119 -30.47 -26.74 35.88
C LYS A 119 -30.29 -26.05 34.56
N THR A 120 -29.48 -24.99 34.47
CA THR A 120 -29.37 -24.10 33.28
C THR A 120 -27.99 -24.07 32.67
N ARG A 121 -26.97 -24.62 33.33
CA ARG A 121 -25.62 -24.70 32.79
C ARG A 121 -25.52 -25.77 31.71
N LEU A 122 -24.70 -25.52 30.71
CA LEU A 122 -24.45 -26.42 29.56
C LEU A 122 -23.39 -27.46 29.92
N VAL A 123 -22.34 -27.09 30.68
CA VAL A 123 -21.19 -27.92 31.03
C VAL A 123 -20.64 -27.48 32.39
N GLY A 124 -19.86 -28.36 33.05
CA GLY A 124 -19.14 -28.07 34.29
C GLY A 124 -19.95 -28.39 35.57
N LYS A 125 -19.33 -28.21 36.71
CA LYS A 125 -19.87 -28.55 38.05
C LYS A 125 -20.38 -27.35 38.82
N ASN A 126 -19.81 -26.16 38.59
CA ASN A 126 -20.03 -24.96 39.37
C ASN A 126 -21.08 -24.04 38.80
N SER A 127 -21.69 -23.25 39.67
CA SER A 127 -22.55 -22.14 39.27
C SER A 127 -21.68 -20.93 38.80
N ALA A 128 -22.13 -20.23 37.76
CA ALA A 128 -21.41 -19.07 37.27
C ALA A 128 -21.36 -17.95 38.31
N SER A 129 -20.26 -17.21 38.37
CA SER A 129 -20.15 -16.08 39.32
C SER A 129 -21.07 -14.93 38.92
N ARG A 130 -21.88 -14.42 39.84
CA ARG A 130 -22.73 -13.23 39.70
C ARG A 130 -22.99 -12.57 41.04
N TYR A 131 -23.53 -11.35 41.03
CA TYR A 131 -24.06 -10.72 42.23
C TYR A 131 -25.46 -11.27 42.49
N VAL A 132 -25.66 -11.82 43.73
CA VAL A 132 -26.96 -12.32 44.19
C VAL A 132 -27.49 -11.34 45.23
N PHE A 133 -28.72 -10.87 45.02
CA PHE A 133 -29.37 -9.84 45.83
C PHE A 133 -30.48 -10.46 46.66
N CYS A 134 -30.50 -10.16 47.97
CA CYS A 134 -31.56 -10.53 48.87
C CYS A 134 -32.26 -9.28 49.42
N PRO A 135 -33.51 -9.04 49.08
CA PRO A 135 -34.29 -7.93 49.69
C PRO A 135 -34.62 -8.29 51.13
N VAL A 136 -34.45 -7.32 52.03
CA VAL A 136 -34.75 -7.42 53.43
C VAL A 136 -35.63 -6.25 53.79
N TYR A 137 -36.71 -6.49 54.51
CA TYR A 137 -37.73 -5.50 54.80
C TYR A 137 -37.73 -5.12 56.30
N ALA A 138 -38.32 -3.98 56.61
CA ALA A 138 -38.47 -3.53 58.01
C ALA A 138 -39.11 -4.58 58.92
N SER A 139 -40.01 -5.44 58.40
CA SER A 139 -40.62 -6.57 59.13
C SER A 139 -39.65 -7.73 59.49
N ASP A 140 -38.43 -7.64 59.00
CA ASP A 140 -37.38 -8.62 59.29
C ASP A 140 -36.40 -8.15 60.38
N ALA A 141 -36.68 -6.98 60.99
CA ALA A 141 -35.87 -6.47 62.11
C ALA A 141 -35.72 -7.46 63.24
N GLY A 142 -34.50 -7.54 63.78
CA GLY A 142 -34.15 -8.46 64.83
C GLY A 142 -34.01 -9.94 64.40
N LYS A 143 -34.27 -10.32 63.13
CA LYS A 143 -34.07 -11.68 62.62
C LYS A 143 -32.64 -11.91 62.22
N GLU A 144 -32.26 -13.20 62.08
CA GLU A 144 -31.00 -13.61 61.54
C GLU A 144 -31.07 -13.70 60.01
N LEU A 145 -30.11 -13.07 59.31
CA LEU A 145 -29.85 -13.28 57.90
C LEU A 145 -28.77 -14.34 57.75
N ARG A 146 -29.12 -15.46 57.12
CA ARG A 146 -28.21 -16.60 56.89
C ARG A 146 -27.88 -16.68 55.39
N ILE A 147 -26.58 -16.73 55.08
CA ILE A 147 -26.06 -16.85 53.72
C ILE A 147 -25.32 -18.20 53.63
N GLU A 148 -25.79 -19.06 52.75
CA GLU A 148 -25.22 -20.38 52.52
C GLU A 148 -24.45 -20.35 51.18
N LEU A 149 -23.15 -20.73 51.23
CA LEU A 149 -22.24 -20.76 50.11
C LEU A 149 -21.75 -22.18 49.87
N THR A 150 -22.07 -22.79 48.70
CA THR A 150 -21.65 -24.14 48.36
C THR A 150 -20.80 -24.14 47.07
N THR A 151 -19.63 -24.79 47.11
CA THR A 151 -18.70 -24.86 45.98
C THR A 151 -18.29 -26.29 45.71
N TYR A 152 -18.25 -26.67 44.43
CA TYR A 152 -17.91 -28.04 44.00
C TYR A 152 -16.48 -28.16 43.44
N THR A 153 -15.64 -27.14 43.59
CA THR A 153 -14.23 -27.12 43.17
C THR A 153 -13.34 -26.59 44.29
N SER A 154 -12.07 -27.06 44.33
CA SER A 154 -11.10 -26.67 45.34
C SER A 154 -10.69 -25.19 45.30
N ASN A 155 -10.78 -24.55 44.11
CA ASN A 155 -10.20 -23.23 43.92
C ASN A 155 -10.99 -22.10 44.61
N TYR A 156 -12.29 -22.28 44.84
CA TYR A 156 -13.18 -21.24 45.36
C TYR A 156 -13.93 -21.71 46.64
N THR A 157 -13.61 -22.90 47.16
CA THR A 157 -14.20 -23.35 48.41
C THR A 157 -13.74 -22.45 49.55
N GLY A 158 -14.69 -22.05 50.41
CA GLY A 158 -14.43 -21.16 51.55
C GLY A 158 -14.07 -19.70 51.19
N VAL A 159 -14.17 -19.31 49.94
CA VAL A 159 -14.00 -17.90 49.49
C VAL A 159 -15.28 -17.13 49.81
N VAL A 160 -15.16 -16.08 50.61
CA VAL A 160 -16.24 -15.15 50.94
C VAL A 160 -15.92 -13.78 50.34
N ASN A 161 -16.76 -13.33 49.41
CA ASN A 161 -16.64 -12.01 48.83
C ASN A 161 -17.21 -10.93 49.77
N PRO A 162 -16.93 -9.62 49.50
CA PRO A 162 -17.57 -8.55 50.27
C PRO A 162 -19.10 -8.69 50.25
N VAL A 163 -19.69 -8.52 51.42
CA VAL A 163 -21.14 -8.37 51.56
C VAL A 163 -21.48 -6.89 51.38
N TYR A 164 -22.46 -6.61 50.56
CA TYR A 164 -22.96 -5.27 50.31
C TYR A 164 -24.33 -5.11 50.99
N CYS A 165 -24.58 -3.95 51.53
CA CYS A 165 -25.85 -3.60 52.18
C CYS A 165 -26.27 -2.17 51.75
N GLY A 166 -27.50 -1.97 51.32
CA GLY A 166 -27.99 -0.69 50.92
C GLY A 166 -29.10 -0.77 49.87
N ASN A 167 -29.44 0.34 49.28
CA ASN A 167 -30.36 0.33 48.12
C ASN A 167 -29.70 -0.42 46.95
N LYS A 168 -30.47 -1.23 46.25
CA LYS A 168 -29.96 -2.01 45.11
C LYS A 168 -29.34 -1.14 44.02
N ALA A 169 -29.86 0.08 43.80
CA ALA A 169 -29.30 1.01 42.85
C ALA A 169 -27.91 1.52 43.28
N ASP A 170 -27.74 1.85 44.57
CA ASP A 170 -26.51 2.37 45.12
C ASP A 170 -25.40 1.28 45.10
N ILE A 171 -25.76 0.01 45.38
CA ILE A 171 -24.88 -1.13 45.26
C ILE A 171 -24.39 -1.25 43.80
N TRP A 172 -25.25 -1.12 42.80
CA TRP A 172 -24.88 -1.15 41.40
C TRP A 172 -23.99 0.03 40.98
N ILE A 173 -24.31 1.26 41.37
CA ILE A 173 -23.52 2.45 41.15
C ILE A 173 -22.10 2.25 41.69
N TYR A 174 -21.98 1.74 42.90
CA TYR A 174 -20.69 1.40 43.51
C TYR A 174 -19.90 0.37 42.69
N ILE A 175 -20.55 -0.71 42.24
CA ILE A 175 -19.91 -1.76 41.44
C ILE A 175 -19.47 -1.22 40.10
N PHE A 176 -20.33 -0.42 39.43
CA PHE A 176 -20.00 0.22 38.15
C PHE A 176 -18.85 1.22 38.28
N SER A 177 -18.85 2.06 39.31
CA SER A 177 -17.78 3.04 39.51
C SER A 177 -16.41 2.36 39.75
N ARG A 178 -16.41 1.17 40.36
CA ARG A 178 -15.17 0.45 40.66
C ARG A 178 -14.67 -0.45 39.52
N TYR A 179 -15.56 -1.08 38.77
CA TYR A 179 -15.20 -2.12 37.77
C TYR A 179 -15.64 -1.79 36.34
N GLY A 180 -16.27 -0.63 36.15
CA GLY A 180 -16.79 -0.23 34.82
C GLY A 180 -15.69 -0.01 33.80
N LEU A 181 -14.57 0.59 34.22
CA LEU A 181 -13.45 0.91 33.33
C LEU A 181 -12.90 -0.34 32.61
N GLU A 182 -12.71 -1.44 33.34
CA GLU A 182 -12.23 -2.71 32.76
C GLU A 182 -13.18 -3.21 31.66
N THR A 183 -14.48 -3.09 31.91
CA THR A 183 -15.51 -3.52 30.96
C THR A 183 -15.55 -2.62 29.71
N TYR A 184 -15.40 -1.31 29.87
CA TYR A 184 -15.32 -0.37 28.73
C TYR A 184 -14.09 -0.62 27.87
N ILE A 185 -12.93 -0.86 28.49
CA ILE A 185 -11.69 -1.20 27.77
C ILE A 185 -11.89 -2.52 26.99
N ALA A 186 -12.52 -3.52 27.59
CA ALA A 186 -12.79 -4.78 26.92
C ALA A 186 -13.71 -4.60 25.68
N PHE A 187 -14.76 -3.78 25.80
CA PHE A 187 -15.61 -3.45 24.65
C PHE A 187 -14.85 -2.70 23.55
N PHE A 188 -14.01 -1.74 23.90
CA PHE A 188 -13.18 -1.03 22.95
C PHE A 188 -12.23 -1.97 22.19
N ILE A 189 -11.57 -2.89 22.91
CA ILE A 189 -10.68 -3.88 22.31
C ILE A 189 -11.47 -4.84 21.40
N LEU A 190 -12.66 -5.27 21.81
CA LEU A 190 -13.54 -6.11 21.00
C LEU A 190 -13.91 -5.44 19.69
N PHE A 191 -14.36 -4.19 19.76
CA PHE A 191 -14.69 -3.39 18.58
C PHE A 191 -13.48 -3.21 17.67
N ALA A 192 -12.34 -2.82 18.23
CA ALA A 192 -11.10 -2.63 17.48
C ALA A 192 -10.62 -3.94 16.81
N GLY A 193 -10.77 -5.08 17.50
CA GLY A 193 -10.45 -6.40 16.95
C GLY A 193 -11.33 -6.77 15.76
N ILE A 194 -12.66 -6.57 15.88
CA ILE A 194 -13.61 -6.80 14.77
C ILE A 194 -13.29 -5.90 13.56
N VAL A 195 -13.06 -4.60 13.81
CA VAL A 195 -12.68 -3.66 12.75
C VAL A 195 -11.37 -4.08 12.08
N THR A 196 -10.40 -4.54 12.85
CA THR A 196 -9.11 -5.03 12.31
C THR A 196 -9.30 -6.23 11.40
N ILE A 197 -10.16 -7.20 11.76
CA ILE A 197 -10.47 -8.37 10.94
C ILE A 197 -11.16 -7.93 9.63
N LEU A 198 -12.21 -7.10 9.73
CA LEU A 198 -12.95 -6.62 8.57
C LEU A 198 -12.06 -5.79 7.62
N PHE A 199 -11.20 -4.95 8.17
CA PHE A 199 -10.25 -4.15 7.40
C PHE A 199 -9.21 -5.04 6.71
N SER A 200 -8.66 -6.03 7.41
CA SER A 200 -7.73 -7.01 6.84
C SER A 200 -8.37 -7.78 5.69
N PHE A 201 -9.62 -8.20 5.86
CA PHE A 201 -10.41 -8.88 4.82
C PHE A 201 -10.64 -7.96 3.61
N ALA A 202 -11.06 -6.72 3.82
CA ALA A 202 -11.27 -5.74 2.75
C ALA A 202 -9.98 -5.45 1.96
N LEU A 203 -8.85 -5.27 2.65
CA LEU A 203 -7.55 -5.13 1.99
C LEU A 203 -7.19 -6.38 1.20
N GLY A 204 -7.47 -7.57 1.73
CA GLY A 204 -7.25 -8.84 1.04
C GLY A 204 -8.02 -8.95 -0.28
N LEU A 205 -9.25 -8.45 -0.32
CA LEU A 205 -10.07 -8.39 -1.53
C LEU A 205 -9.52 -7.39 -2.57
N VAL A 206 -9.09 -6.21 -2.11
CA VAL A 206 -8.58 -5.15 -3.01
C VAL A 206 -7.22 -5.51 -3.62
N TYR A 207 -6.31 -6.05 -2.80
CA TYR A 207 -4.93 -6.31 -3.21
C TYR A 207 -4.68 -7.78 -3.59
N HIS A 208 -5.69 -8.66 -3.49
CA HIS A 208 -5.58 -10.10 -3.75
C HIS A 208 -4.45 -10.79 -2.97
N THR A 209 -4.17 -10.29 -1.76
CA THR A 209 -3.11 -10.78 -0.86
C THR A 209 -3.66 -10.99 0.54
N ARG A 210 -3.09 -11.94 1.30
CA ARG A 210 -3.45 -12.12 2.70
C ARG A 210 -2.65 -11.17 3.58
N PHE A 211 -3.33 -10.50 4.49
CA PHE A 211 -2.72 -9.62 5.48
C PHE A 211 -2.71 -10.32 6.84
N ASP A 212 -1.55 -10.41 7.46
CA ASP A 212 -1.34 -11.03 8.78
C ASP A 212 -1.96 -10.24 9.95
N THR A 213 -2.43 -9.01 9.68
CA THR A 213 -3.22 -8.20 10.62
C THR A 213 -4.52 -8.90 11.06
N GLU A 214 -5.04 -9.85 10.27
CA GLU A 214 -6.19 -10.68 10.63
C GLU A 214 -5.94 -11.47 11.93
N TYR A 215 -4.78 -12.08 12.08
CA TYR A 215 -4.44 -12.86 13.28
C TYR A 215 -4.42 -12.01 14.54
N LEU A 216 -3.94 -10.77 14.44
CA LEU A 216 -4.01 -9.84 15.55
C LEU A 216 -5.46 -9.48 15.90
N GLY A 217 -6.30 -9.23 14.90
CA GLY A 217 -7.72 -9.00 15.13
C GLY A 217 -8.36 -10.13 15.93
N TRP A 218 -8.07 -11.40 15.61
CA TRP A 218 -8.53 -12.55 16.37
C TRP A 218 -7.95 -12.60 17.80
N CYS A 219 -6.67 -12.26 18.00
CA CYS A 219 -6.09 -12.12 19.33
C CYS A 219 -6.86 -11.11 20.19
N MET A 220 -7.17 -9.95 19.59
CA MET A 220 -7.92 -8.89 20.27
C MET A 220 -9.34 -9.32 20.63
N VAL A 221 -10.07 -9.95 19.70
CA VAL A 221 -11.43 -10.46 19.92
C VAL A 221 -11.42 -11.51 21.06
N MET A 222 -10.51 -12.49 21.00
CA MET A 222 -10.42 -13.53 22.04
C MET A 222 -10.05 -12.94 23.40
N GLY A 223 -9.07 -12.04 23.46
CA GLY A 223 -8.68 -11.35 24.69
C GLY A 223 -9.82 -10.50 25.25
N ALA A 224 -10.54 -9.77 24.42
CA ALA A 224 -11.68 -8.94 24.84
C ALA A 224 -12.85 -9.80 25.36
N VAL A 225 -13.18 -10.90 24.69
CA VAL A 225 -14.24 -11.83 25.15
C VAL A 225 -13.85 -12.44 26.50
N TRP A 226 -12.57 -12.81 26.68
CA TRP A 226 -12.06 -13.25 27.97
C TRP A 226 -12.22 -12.16 29.04
N MET A 227 -11.79 -10.93 28.78
CA MET A 227 -11.95 -9.80 29.70
C MET A 227 -13.42 -9.56 30.08
N LEU A 228 -14.33 -9.60 29.09
CA LEU A 228 -15.77 -9.45 29.33
C LEU A 228 -16.33 -10.59 30.17
N GLY A 229 -15.86 -11.80 29.93
CA GLY A 229 -16.24 -12.99 30.73
C GLY A 229 -15.74 -12.97 32.17
N GLU A 230 -14.57 -12.38 32.44
CA GLU A 230 -14.05 -12.15 33.78
C GLU A 230 -14.61 -10.90 34.44
N SER A 231 -15.18 -9.97 33.67
CA SER A 231 -15.76 -8.73 34.20
C SER A 231 -16.77 -8.99 35.30
N LYS A 232 -16.67 -8.22 36.38
CA LYS A 232 -17.64 -8.25 37.47
C LYS A 232 -19.02 -7.74 37.06
N LEU A 233 -19.10 -7.06 35.90
CA LEU A 233 -20.37 -6.57 35.31
C LEU A 233 -20.99 -7.55 34.29
N ARG A 234 -20.40 -8.73 34.11
CA ARG A 234 -20.81 -9.70 33.06
C ARG A 234 -22.30 -10.04 33.01
N GLN A 235 -22.97 -10.03 34.20
CA GLN A 235 -24.40 -10.33 34.27
C GLN A 235 -25.32 -9.30 33.58
N PHE A 236 -24.80 -8.10 33.22
CA PHE A 236 -25.50 -7.13 32.39
C PHE A 236 -25.28 -7.35 30.91
N LEU A 237 -24.23 -8.09 30.54
CA LEU A 237 -23.83 -8.28 29.16
C LEU A 237 -24.64 -9.40 28.50
N VAL A 238 -24.85 -10.49 29.24
CA VAL A 238 -25.54 -11.68 28.73
C VAL A 238 -26.44 -12.25 29.83
N PRO A 239 -27.72 -12.57 29.50
CA PRO A 239 -28.64 -13.20 30.47
C PRO A 239 -28.12 -14.52 31.02
N ASN A 240 -27.43 -15.31 30.20
CA ASN A 240 -26.82 -16.58 30.58
C ASN A 240 -25.36 -16.40 31.00
N ALA A 241 -25.10 -16.12 32.27
CA ALA A 241 -23.77 -15.96 32.84
C ALA A 241 -22.91 -17.23 32.74
N SER A 242 -23.50 -18.41 32.72
CA SER A 242 -22.80 -19.70 32.58
C SER A 242 -22.24 -19.86 31.17
N ALA A 243 -23.03 -19.53 30.14
CA ALA A 243 -22.57 -19.61 28.77
C ALA A 243 -21.41 -18.64 28.50
N LEU A 244 -21.50 -17.40 29.01
CA LEU A 244 -20.41 -16.43 28.87
C LEU A 244 -19.16 -16.87 29.64
N GLY A 245 -19.31 -17.42 30.83
CA GLY A 245 -18.20 -17.99 31.63
C GLY A 245 -17.51 -19.12 30.87
N SER A 246 -18.26 -20.08 30.33
CA SER A 246 -17.69 -21.18 29.51
C SER A 246 -16.98 -20.66 28.26
N LEU A 247 -17.57 -19.69 27.55
CA LEU A 247 -16.98 -19.04 26.37
C LEU A 247 -15.66 -18.35 26.73
N CYS A 248 -15.59 -17.70 27.87
CA CYS A 248 -14.37 -17.06 28.38
C CYS A 248 -13.22 -18.09 28.53
N PHE A 249 -13.45 -19.24 29.11
CA PHE A 249 -12.46 -20.30 29.21
C PHE A 249 -12.05 -20.86 27.86
N VAL A 250 -13.01 -21.07 26.95
CA VAL A 250 -12.72 -21.50 25.57
C VAL A 250 -11.81 -20.49 24.85
N MET A 251 -12.07 -19.20 25.02
CA MET A 251 -11.25 -18.15 24.38
C MET A 251 -9.81 -18.18 24.87
N ILE A 252 -9.57 -18.36 26.19
CA ILE A 252 -8.21 -18.40 26.70
C ILE A 252 -7.46 -19.68 26.29
N LEU A 253 -8.18 -20.81 26.19
CA LEU A 253 -7.62 -22.08 25.71
C LEU A 253 -7.16 -21.98 24.23
N LEU A 254 -7.90 -21.26 23.40
CA LEU A 254 -7.62 -21.09 21.97
C LEU A 254 -6.72 -19.88 21.68
N CYS A 255 -6.52 -18.97 22.61
CA CYS A 255 -5.70 -17.75 22.47
C CYS A 255 -4.26 -17.99 21.96
N PRO A 256 -3.57 -19.10 22.29
CA PRO A 256 -2.26 -19.39 21.74
C PRO A 256 -2.22 -19.49 20.21
N LEU A 257 -3.31 -19.93 19.56
CA LEU A 257 -3.32 -20.19 18.11
C LEU A 257 -3.12 -18.93 17.26
N PRO A 258 -3.94 -17.86 17.36
CA PRO A 258 -3.72 -16.67 16.56
C PRO A 258 -2.42 -15.96 16.91
N ILE A 259 -1.92 -16.07 18.14
CA ILE A 259 -0.62 -15.53 18.55
C ILE A 259 0.51 -16.26 17.80
N LEU A 260 0.45 -17.59 17.72
CA LEU A 260 1.42 -18.41 16.99
C LEU A 260 1.38 -18.13 15.48
N PHE A 261 0.19 -18.04 14.88
CA PHE A 261 0.04 -17.73 13.46
C PHE A 261 0.56 -16.33 13.13
N PHE A 262 0.31 -15.38 14.02
CA PHE A 262 0.84 -14.03 13.87
C PHE A 262 2.38 -14.01 13.95
N ALA A 263 2.96 -14.69 14.94
CA ALA A 263 4.40 -14.79 15.12
C ALA A 263 5.09 -15.51 13.93
N ASP A 264 4.47 -16.56 13.40
CA ASP A 264 4.96 -17.30 12.23
C ASP A 264 4.96 -16.44 10.97
N SER A 265 3.86 -15.71 10.72
CA SER A 265 3.75 -14.78 9.62
C SER A 265 4.78 -13.66 9.70
N LEU A 266 5.01 -13.09 10.89
CA LEU A 266 6.03 -12.07 11.11
C LEU A 266 7.44 -12.54 10.76
N GLN A 267 7.74 -13.79 11.06
CA GLN A 267 9.04 -14.42 10.83
C GLN A 267 9.13 -15.10 9.45
N LYS A 268 8.14 -14.86 8.57
CA LYS A 268 8.10 -15.41 7.20
C LYS A 268 8.23 -16.94 7.17
N GLY A 269 7.68 -17.63 8.17
CA GLY A 269 7.70 -19.08 8.28
C GLY A 269 9.02 -19.71 8.73
N LEU A 270 9.97 -18.92 9.23
CA LEU A 270 11.31 -19.43 9.64
C LEU A 270 11.22 -20.56 10.68
N HIS A 271 10.26 -20.49 11.60
CA HIS A 271 10.05 -21.47 12.66
C HIS A 271 8.71 -22.22 12.52
N HIS A 272 8.15 -22.31 11.31
CA HIS A 272 6.81 -22.85 11.04
C HIS A 272 6.54 -24.20 11.72
N ARG A 273 7.43 -25.18 11.55
CA ARG A 273 7.25 -26.53 12.12
C ARG A 273 7.10 -26.50 13.66
N PHE A 274 7.84 -25.61 14.31
CA PHE A 274 7.82 -25.47 15.76
C PHE A 274 6.51 -24.85 16.22
N TYR A 275 6.04 -23.81 15.55
CA TYR A 275 4.76 -23.15 15.85
C TYR A 275 3.56 -24.06 15.58
N VAL A 276 3.60 -24.88 14.53
CA VAL A 276 2.58 -25.91 14.27
C VAL A 276 2.54 -26.95 15.38
N CYS A 277 3.69 -27.38 15.88
CA CYS A 277 3.77 -28.32 17.01
C CYS A 277 3.13 -27.74 18.28
N LEU A 278 3.48 -26.49 18.65
CA LEU A 278 2.87 -25.80 19.81
C LEU A 278 1.37 -25.58 19.62
N GLY A 279 0.95 -25.19 18.44
CA GLY A 279 -0.47 -25.05 18.10
C GLY A 279 -1.24 -26.36 18.22
N SER A 280 -0.63 -27.47 17.80
CA SER A 280 -1.23 -28.82 17.97
C SER A 280 -1.36 -29.20 19.44
N ILE A 281 -0.37 -28.91 20.28
CA ILE A 281 -0.42 -29.11 21.71
C ILE A 281 -1.56 -28.29 22.33
N ALA A 282 -1.70 -27.00 21.94
CA ALA A 282 -2.79 -26.14 22.41
C ALA A 282 -4.17 -26.70 22.02
N MET A 283 -4.31 -27.19 20.79
CA MET A 283 -5.57 -27.80 20.30
C MET A 283 -5.90 -29.10 21.04
N ILE A 284 -4.92 -29.95 21.29
CA ILE A 284 -5.11 -31.18 22.10
C ILE A 284 -5.52 -30.81 23.52
N ASN A 285 -4.87 -29.83 24.15
CA ASN A 285 -5.23 -29.35 25.47
C ASN A 285 -6.67 -28.81 25.48
N PHE A 286 -7.07 -28.03 24.53
CA PHE A 286 -8.45 -27.53 24.36
C PHE A 286 -9.46 -28.71 24.31
N ALA A 287 -9.17 -29.70 23.47
CA ALA A 287 -10.05 -30.88 23.31
C ALA A 287 -10.17 -31.66 24.60
N VAL A 288 -9.03 -31.92 25.28
CA VAL A 288 -9.01 -32.65 26.56
C VAL A 288 -9.77 -31.89 27.65
N CYS A 289 -9.50 -30.60 27.83
CA CYS A 289 -10.21 -29.78 28.82
C CYS A 289 -11.71 -29.74 28.58
N THR A 290 -12.13 -29.61 27.29
CA THR A 290 -13.53 -29.58 26.91
C THR A 290 -14.22 -30.90 27.17
N ILE A 291 -13.58 -32.04 26.87
CA ILE A 291 -14.11 -33.38 27.12
C ILE A 291 -14.25 -33.62 28.63
N LEU A 292 -13.22 -33.28 29.44
CA LEU A 292 -13.26 -33.45 30.91
C LEU A 292 -14.39 -32.60 31.52
N THR A 293 -14.56 -31.37 31.06
CA THR A 293 -15.63 -30.48 31.54
C THR A 293 -17.01 -30.98 31.16
N ALA A 294 -17.18 -31.44 29.89
CA ALA A 294 -18.44 -32.01 29.39
C ALA A 294 -18.81 -33.31 30.14
N ALA A 295 -17.83 -34.14 30.42
CA ALA A 295 -18.01 -35.38 31.20
C ALA A 295 -18.27 -35.12 32.70
N GLY A 296 -18.16 -33.89 33.22
CA GLY A 296 -18.29 -33.55 34.62
C GLY A 296 -17.16 -34.10 35.49
N ILE A 297 -16.02 -34.48 34.89
CA ILE A 297 -14.85 -34.99 35.62
C ILE A 297 -14.07 -33.85 36.26
N ALA A 298 -13.76 -32.82 35.47
CA ALA A 298 -13.06 -31.61 35.93
C ALA A 298 -13.60 -30.38 35.23
N ASP A 299 -13.78 -29.28 35.94
CA ASP A 299 -14.16 -28.00 35.32
C ASP A 299 -12.97 -27.33 34.67
N TYR A 300 -13.27 -26.41 33.71
CA TYR A 300 -12.23 -25.61 33.05
C TYR A 300 -11.29 -24.95 34.03
N ILE A 301 -11.79 -24.46 35.19
CA ILE A 301 -10.97 -23.80 36.20
C ILE A 301 -9.94 -24.74 36.83
N GLU A 302 -10.29 -26.04 36.97
CA GLU A 302 -9.41 -27.07 37.54
C GLU A 302 -8.29 -27.45 36.55
N THR A 303 -8.52 -27.34 35.26
CA THR A 303 -7.54 -27.61 34.18
C THR A 303 -6.70 -26.40 33.79
N MET A 304 -7.06 -25.19 34.24
CA MET A 304 -6.39 -23.94 33.90
C MET A 304 -4.88 -23.89 34.15
N PRO A 305 -4.33 -24.45 35.24
CA PRO A 305 -2.88 -24.41 35.49
C PRO A 305 -2.06 -25.03 34.33
N VAL A 306 -2.56 -26.12 33.72
CA VAL A 306 -1.92 -26.77 32.57
C VAL A 306 -1.96 -25.83 31.35
N SER A 307 -3.11 -25.21 31.11
CA SER A 307 -3.33 -24.31 30.00
C SER A 307 -2.47 -23.02 30.11
N HIS A 308 -2.35 -22.48 31.34
CA HIS A 308 -1.43 -21.38 31.63
C HIS A 308 0.03 -21.77 31.39
N GLY A 309 0.42 -23.01 31.75
CA GLY A 309 1.74 -23.55 31.42
C GLY A 309 2.02 -23.60 29.93
N ILE A 310 1.06 -24.08 29.12
CA ILE A 310 1.16 -24.10 27.65
C ILE A 310 1.27 -22.70 27.10
N LEU A 311 0.45 -21.76 27.58
CA LEU A 311 0.50 -20.35 27.15
C LEU A 311 1.85 -19.72 27.51
N ALA A 312 2.37 -19.96 28.73
CA ALA A 312 3.67 -19.44 29.14
C ALA A 312 4.83 -20.00 28.30
N ILE A 313 4.81 -21.29 27.97
CA ILE A 313 5.79 -21.89 27.04
C ILE A 313 5.67 -21.28 25.66
N THR A 314 4.44 -21.08 25.16
CA THR A 314 4.19 -20.45 23.86
C THR A 314 4.75 -19.03 23.79
N VAL A 315 4.46 -18.23 24.81
CA VAL A 315 4.95 -16.84 24.94
C VAL A 315 6.47 -16.79 25.04
N ALA A 316 7.08 -17.65 25.90
CA ALA A 316 8.52 -17.71 26.01
C ALA A 316 9.23 -18.12 24.73
N THR A 317 8.66 -19.08 24.00
CA THR A 317 9.20 -19.53 22.72
C THR A 317 9.13 -18.41 21.65
N ILE A 318 7.99 -17.76 21.55
CA ILE A 318 7.82 -16.61 20.66
C ILE A 318 8.83 -15.52 21.02
N PHE A 319 9.01 -15.23 22.30
CA PHE A 319 9.97 -14.22 22.77
C PHE A 319 11.40 -14.55 22.32
N VAL A 320 11.85 -15.79 22.51
CA VAL A 320 13.22 -16.22 22.12
C VAL A 320 13.41 -16.11 20.60
N HIS A 321 12.47 -16.64 19.82
CA HIS A 321 12.55 -16.60 18.36
C HIS A 321 12.48 -15.17 17.81
N LEU A 322 11.62 -14.33 18.37
CA LEU A 322 11.52 -12.94 18.02
C LEU A 322 12.80 -12.16 18.33
N PHE A 323 13.36 -12.38 19.49
CA PHE A 323 14.60 -11.73 19.90
C PHE A 323 15.78 -12.10 18.98
N GLN A 324 15.85 -13.36 18.55
CA GLN A 324 16.82 -13.82 17.56
C GLN A 324 16.57 -13.14 16.20
N TYR A 325 15.32 -13.07 15.76
CA TYR A 325 14.92 -12.47 14.49
C TYR A 325 15.21 -10.96 14.44
N ILE A 326 14.95 -10.22 15.54
CA ILE A 326 15.27 -8.77 15.63
C ILE A 326 16.75 -8.48 15.37
N ARG A 327 17.65 -9.36 15.83
CA ARG A 327 19.09 -9.18 15.65
C ARG A 327 19.52 -9.31 14.21
N THR A 328 18.81 -10.11 13.42
CA THR A 328 19.12 -10.38 12.00
C THR A 328 18.36 -9.47 11.04
N GLU A 329 17.20 -8.93 11.45
CA GLU A 329 16.35 -8.12 10.60
C GLU A 329 16.89 -6.70 10.42
N LYS A 330 17.10 -6.28 9.17
CA LYS A 330 17.61 -4.95 8.80
C LYS A 330 16.51 -3.91 8.63
N ASN A 331 15.25 -4.32 8.45
CA ASN A 331 14.13 -3.41 8.20
C ASN A 331 13.69 -2.72 9.50
N LYS A 332 13.79 -1.39 9.55
CA LYS A 332 13.43 -0.58 10.73
C LYS A 332 11.96 -0.73 11.15
N ALA A 333 11.05 -0.93 10.19
CA ALA A 333 9.61 -1.04 10.51
C ALA A 333 9.29 -2.39 11.13
N ASP A 334 9.91 -3.47 10.65
CA ASP A 334 9.73 -4.79 11.24
C ASP A 334 10.34 -4.84 12.65
N ARG A 335 11.44 -4.13 12.90
CA ARG A 335 11.98 -3.95 14.26
C ARG A 335 11.01 -3.25 15.20
N LEU A 336 10.35 -2.17 14.75
CA LEU A 336 9.36 -1.46 15.58
C LEU A 336 8.20 -2.37 15.98
N LEU A 337 7.69 -3.15 15.02
CA LEU A 337 6.65 -4.13 15.29
C LEU A 337 7.08 -5.18 16.32
N LEU A 338 8.30 -5.68 16.18
CA LEU A 338 8.87 -6.67 17.09
C LEU A 338 9.02 -6.11 18.52
N ILE A 339 9.43 -4.85 18.64
CA ILE A 339 9.48 -4.15 19.93
C ILE A 339 8.06 -4.01 20.53
N GLY A 340 7.07 -3.65 19.71
CA GLY A 340 5.68 -3.57 20.15
C GLY A 340 5.13 -4.91 20.63
N LEU A 341 5.45 -5.99 19.93
CA LEU A 341 5.06 -7.34 20.34
C LEU A 341 5.76 -7.77 21.65
N LEU A 342 7.03 -7.44 21.81
CA LEU A 342 7.74 -7.69 23.08
C LEU A 342 7.11 -6.92 24.23
N ALA A 343 6.74 -5.67 24.03
CA ALA A 343 6.05 -4.86 25.04
C ALA A 343 4.69 -5.46 25.40
N ALA A 344 3.92 -5.95 24.43
CA ALA A 344 2.65 -6.61 24.69
C ALA A 344 2.81 -7.94 25.45
N ILE A 345 3.82 -8.73 25.08
CA ILE A 345 4.17 -9.96 25.82
C ILE A 345 4.52 -9.64 27.27
N LEU A 346 5.28 -8.57 27.50
CA LEU A 346 5.61 -8.12 28.86
C LEU A 346 4.34 -7.73 29.64
N CYS A 347 3.42 -7.00 29.02
CA CYS A 347 2.14 -6.66 29.65
C CYS A 347 1.32 -7.92 30.02
N ILE A 348 1.27 -8.93 29.14
CA ILE A 348 0.60 -10.20 29.42
C ILE A 348 1.29 -10.94 30.58
N ALA A 349 2.62 -10.95 30.63
CA ALA A 349 3.37 -11.58 31.70
C ALA A 349 3.12 -10.88 33.06
N VAL A 350 3.08 -9.54 33.08
CA VAL A 350 2.73 -8.77 34.29
C VAL A 350 1.32 -9.10 34.74
N GLU A 351 0.35 -9.18 33.84
CA GLU A 351 -1.03 -9.57 34.18
C GLU A 351 -1.09 -10.99 34.79
N ALA A 352 -0.44 -11.95 34.12
CA ALA A 352 -0.41 -13.34 34.60
C ALA A 352 0.21 -13.47 36.00
N THR A 353 1.24 -12.67 36.30
CA THR A 353 1.84 -12.64 37.64
C THR A 353 0.96 -11.92 38.66
N SER A 354 0.27 -10.85 38.24
CA SER A 354 -0.61 -10.09 39.12
C SER A 354 -1.80 -10.92 39.65
N VAL A 355 -2.32 -11.80 38.80
CA VAL A 355 -3.41 -12.73 39.21
C VAL A 355 -3.01 -13.64 40.39
N TYR A 356 -1.73 -13.99 40.49
CA TYR A 356 -1.24 -14.90 41.56
C TYR A 356 -0.74 -14.17 42.81
N PHE A 357 -0.28 -12.93 42.69
CA PHE A 357 0.44 -12.25 43.78
C PHE A 357 -0.23 -10.96 44.28
N VAL A 358 -1.08 -10.31 43.49
CA VAL A 358 -1.67 -9.01 43.85
C VAL A 358 -3.11 -8.94 43.35
N THR A 359 -4.00 -8.37 44.16
CA THR A 359 -5.40 -8.07 43.78
C THR A 359 -5.53 -6.83 42.93
N LEU A 360 -4.71 -6.69 41.87
CA LEU A 360 -4.80 -5.58 40.91
C LEU A 360 -5.96 -5.77 39.91
N MET A 361 -6.34 -4.71 39.25
CA MET A 361 -7.41 -4.70 38.24
C MET A 361 -7.10 -5.70 37.12
N SER A 362 -7.87 -6.78 37.02
CA SER A 362 -7.66 -7.84 36.04
C SER A 362 -8.00 -7.35 34.63
N GLY A 363 -7.09 -7.53 33.68
CA GLY A 363 -7.26 -7.19 32.28
C GLY A 363 -6.68 -5.86 31.85
N LEU A 364 -6.26 -4.97 32.74
CA LEU A 364 -5.75 -3.65 32.37
C LEU A 364 -4.43 -3.74 31.58
N PHE A 365 -3.49 -4.56 32.02
CA PHE A 365 -2.21 -4.72 31.35
C PHE A 365 -2.35 -5.48 30.02
N VAL A 366 -3.24 -6.48 29.94
CA VAL A 366 -3.57 -7.14 28.68
C VAL A 366 -4.18 -6.13 27.70
N GLY A 367 -5.10 -5.29 28.17
CA GLY A 367 -5.68 -4.22 27.39
C GLY A 367 -4.63 -3.25 26.85
N ALA A 368 -3.73 -2.78 27.69
CA ALA A 368 -2.62 -1.89 27.27
C ALA A 368 -1.71 -2.56 26.22
N GLY A 369 -1.35 -3.83 26.43
CA GLY A 369 -0.57 -4.62 25.48
C GLY A 369 -1.26 -4.76 24.11
N MET A 370 -2.57 -5.02 24.11
CA MET A 370 -3.37 -5.12 22.88
C MET A 370 -3.45 -3.79 22.14
N LEU A 371 -3.56 -2.66 22.84
CA LEU A 371 -3.56 -1.33 22.21
C LEU A 371 -2.19 -0.98 21.59
N ILE A 372 -1.09 -1.34 22.26
CA ILE A 372 0.26 -1.18 21.69
C ILE A 372 0.39 -2.00 20.40
N LEU A 373 -0.04 -3.25 20.41
CA LEU A 373 -0.04 -4.11 19.23
C LEU A 373 -0.89 -3.55 18.11
N LEU A 374 -2.09 -3.04 18.41
CA LEU A 374 -2.98 -2.42 17.42
C LEU A 374 -2.29 -1.24 16.75
N PHE A 375 -1.71 -0.33 17.53
CA PHE A 375 -1.01 0.84 16.99
C PHE A 375 0.14 0.44 16.05
N VAL A 376 0.99 -0.48 16.50
CA VAL A 376 2.14 -0.93 15.71
C VAL A 376 1.69 -1.63 14.43
N ASN A 377 0.59 -2.40 14.50
CA ASN A 377 0.04 -3.06 13.32
C ASN A 377 -0.58 -2.10 12.30
N ILE A 378 -1.25 -1.04 12.75
CA ILE A 378 -1.75 0.00 11.85
C ILE A 378 -0.58 0.62 11.06
N VAL A 379 0.51 0.97 11.76
CA VAL A 379 1.72 1.51 11.11
C VAL A 379 2.28 0.53 10.08
N ARG A 380 2.34 -0.76 10.42
CA ARG A 380 2.80 -1.80 9.49
C ARG A 380 1.87 -1.98 8.30
N ALA A 381 0.56 -2.02 8.52
CA ALA A 381 -0.43 -2.18 7.45
C ALA A 381 -0.34 -1.03 6.44
N ILE A 382 -0.21 0.21 6.91
CA ILE A 382 -0.01 1.38 6.04
C ILE A 382 1.27 1.20 5.20
N LYS A 383 2.36 0.78 5.82
CA LYS A 383 3.62 0.58 5.11
C LYS A 383 3.53 -0.54 4.09
N ASN A 384 2.92 -1.67 4.44
CA ASN A 384 2.74 -2.80 3.52
C ASN A 384 1.93 -2.38 2.28
N VAL A 385 0.86 -1.59 2.46
CA VAL A 385 0.06 -1.05 1.35
C VAL A 385 0.91 -0.12 0.46
N GLN A 386 1.71 0.77 1.07
CA GLN A 386 2.63 1.64 0.33
C GLN A 386 3.66 0.85 -0.48
N ASP A 387 4.25 -0.20 0.11
CA ASP A 387 5.23 -1.06 -0.57
C ASP A 387 4.61 -1.85 -1.74
N ILE A 388 3.36 -2.32 -1.59
CA ILE A 388 2.60 -3.00 -2.66
C ILE A 388 2.33 -2.02 -3.80
N GLU A 389 1.85 -0.81 -3.49
CA GLU A 389 1.52 0.19 -4.49
C GLU A 389 2.79 0.65 -5.25
N LEU A 390 3.90 0.86 -4.53
CA LEU A 390 5.18 1.20 -5.14
C LEU A 390 5.66 0.11 -6.11
N LYS A 391 5.58 -1.16 -5.72
CA LYS A 391 5.94 -2.29 -6.60
C LYS A 391 5.04 -2.36 -7.83
N ARG A 392 3.74 -2.08 -7.66
CA ARG A 392 2.79 -2.02 -8.77
C ARG A 392 3.16 -0.93 -9.76
N GLN A 393 3.40 0.29 -9.28
CA GLN A 393 3.84 1.41 -10.12
C GLN A 393 5.15 1.10 -10.85
N GLN A 394 6.14 0.54 -10.16
CA GLN A 394 7.40 0.12 -10.79
C GLN A 394 7.17 -0.93 -11.89
N SER A 395 6.29 -1.90 -11.66
CA SER A 395 5.96 -2.92 -12.66
C SER A 395 5.23 -2.34 -13.88
N GLU A 396 4.35 -1.36 -13.67
CA GLU A 396 3.66 -0.66 -14.75
C GLU A 396 4.63 0.21 -15.58
N ILE A 397 5.52 0.95 -14.91
CA ILE A 397 6.57 1.72 -15.59
C ILE A 397 7.44 0.81 -16.45
N ARG A 398 7.89 -0.32 -15.89
CA ARG A 398 8.70 -1.29 -16.63
C ARG A 398 7.97 -1.86 -17.84
N LYS A 399 6.70 -2.27 -17.69
CA LYS A 399 5.88 -2.76 -18.81
C LYS A 399 5.72 -1.72 -19.90
N ASN A 400 5.45 -0.45 -19.51
CA ASN A 400 5.33 0.64 -20.45
C ASN A 400 6.65 0.92 -21.20
N GLN A 401 7.78 0.83 -20.49
CA GLN A 401 9.11 0.96 -21.11
C GLN A 401 9.37 -0.16 -22.14
N GLU A 402 9.13 -1.42 -21.76
CA GLU A 402 9.28 -2.59 -22.65
C GLU A 402 8.34 -2.48 -23.86
N GLN A 403 7.11 -1.99 -23.67
CA GLN A 403 6.13 -1.82 -24.72
C GLN A 403 6.50 -0.68 -25.68
N ASN A 404 7.00 0.45 -25.15
CA ASN A 404 7.50 1.57 -25.94
C ASN A 404 8.75 1.20 -26.75
N GLU A 405 9.66 0.43 -26.17
CA GLU A 405 10.84 -0.06 -26.87
C GLU A 405 10.47 -1.00 -28.03
N LYS A 406 9.55 -1.93 -27.76
CA LYS A 406 9.04 -2.83 -28.82
C LYS A 406 8.35 -2.06 -29.93
N MET A 407 7.52 -1.07 -29.60
CA MET A 407 6.83 -0.22 -30.59
C MET A 407 7.84 0.57 -31.40
N SER A 408 8.86 1.15 -30.78
CA SER A 408 9.93 1.90 -31.47
C SER A 408 10.66 1.01 -32.47
N LEU A 409 11.03 -0.23 -32.08
CA LEU A 409 11.67 -1.18 -32.98
C LEU A 409 10.77 -1.56 -34.17
N GLN A 410 9.49 -1.81 -33.93
CA GLN A 410 8.51 -2.10 -34.97
C GLN A 410 8.35 -0.94 -35.95
N MET A 411 8.33 0.31 -35.47
CA MET A 411 8.28 1.50 -36.32
C MET A 411 9.51 1.62 -37.23
N ILE A 412 10.71 1.46 -36.66
CA ILE A 412 11.97 1.49 -37.43
C ILE A 412 11.94 0.43 -38.52
N GLN A 413 11.55 -0.80 -38.17
CA GLN A 413 11.48 -1.92 -39.11
C GLN A 413 10.45 -1.66 -40.22
N THR A 414 9.28 -1.13 -39.90
CA THR A 414 8.22 -0.79 -40.86
C THR A 414 8.70 0.31 -41.82
N LEU A 415 9.33 1.37 -41.30
CA LEU A 415 9.88 2.44 -42.13
C LEU A 415 10.96 1.91 -43.06
N SER A 416 11.91 1.13 -42.56
CA SER A 416 12.97 0.50 -43.37
C SER A 416 12.38 -0.37 -44.50
N THR A 417 11.45 -1.26 -44.18
CA THR A 417 10.78 -2.16 -45.14
C THR A 417 10.01 -1.36 -46.21
N THR A 418 9.39 -0.24 -45.80
CA THR A 418 8.65 0.64 -46.75
C THR A 418 9.59 1.28 -47.74
N ILE A 419 10.77 1.72 -47.32
CA ILE A 419 11.79 2.30 -48.17
C ILE A 419 12.33 1.26 -49.13
N GLU A 420 12.63 0.05 -48.62
CA GLU A 420 13.09 -1.06 -49.45
C GLU A 420 12.04 -1.53 -50.48
N ALA A 421 10.74 -1.41 -50.16
CA ALA A 421 9.67 -1.71 -51.11
C ALA A 421 9.63 -0.73 -52.29
N LYS A 422 10.15 0.49 -52.11
CA LYS A 422 10.26 1.51 -53.15
C LYS A 422 11.46 1.27 -54.10
N ASP A 423 12.53 0.73 -53.57
CA ASP A 423 13.74 0.35 -54.32
C ASP A 423 13.76 -1.19 -54.48
N ALA A 424 13.37 -1.65 -55.68
CA ALA A 424 13.15 -3.06 -55.99
C ALA A 424 14.37 -3.98 -55.71
N TYR A 425 15.54 -3.40 -55.41
CA TYR A 425 16.83 -4.09 -55.25
C TYR A 425 17.36 -4.13 -53.81
N THR A 426 16.67 -3.50 -52.88
CA THR A 426 17.17 -3.30 -51.53
C THR A 426 16.45 -4.15 -50.47
N ARG A 427 15.69 -5.18 -50.86
CA ARG A 427 15.01 -6.04 -49.88
C ARG A 427 15.99 -6.64 -48.88
N GLY A 428 15.79 -6.43 -47.59
CA GLY A 428 16.65 -6.88 -46.50
C GLY A 428 18.04 -6.22 -46.46
N HIS A 429 18.32 -5.27 -47.32
CA HIS A 429 19.59 -4.54 -47.37
C HIS A 429 19.90 -3.80 -46.10
N SER A 430 18.99 -2.96 -45.61
CA SER A 430 19.20 -2.16 -44.41
C SER A 430 19.41 -3.04 -43.18
N TYR A 431 18.77 -4.21 -43.13
CA TYR A 431 18.98 -5.19 -42.05
C TYR A 431 20.41 -5.78 -42.12
N ARG A 432 20.84 -6.21 -43.33
CA ARG A 432 22.18 -6.80 -43.50
C ARG A 432 23.27 -5.78 -43.22
N VAL A 433 23.14 -4.57 -43.72
CA VAL A 433 24.09 -3.46 -43.47
C VAL A 433 24.18 -3.18 -41.98
N ALA A 434 23.05 -3.14 -41.26
CA ALA A 434 23.05 -2.97 -39.80
C ALA A 434 23.75 -4.09 -39.02
N GLN A 435 23.65 -5.34 -39.49
CA GLN A 435 24.39 -6.44 -38.88
C GLN A 435 25.91 -6.34 -39.13
N TYR A 436 26.31 -6.01 -40.36
CA TYR A 436 27.74 -5.82 -40.69
C TYR A 436 28.34 -4.62 -39.93
N ALA A 437 27.65 -3.52 -39.86
CA ALA A 437 28.04 -2.33 -39.08
C ALA A 437 28.22 -2.68 -37.59
N ALA A 438 27.32 -3.48 -37.05
CA ALA A 438 27.41 -3.93 -35.66
C ALA A 438 28.65 -4.76 -35.37
N LEU A 439 29.01 -5.71 -36.25
CA LEU A 439 30.21 -6.53 -36.11
C LEU A 439 31.48 -5.70 -36.15
N ILE A 440 31.53 -4.69 -37.02
CA ILE A 440 32.64 -3.73 -37.07
C ILE A 440 32.73 -2.93 -35.77
N ALA A 441 31.62 -2.44 -35.24
CA ALA A 441 31.56 -1.68 -34.00
C ALA A 441 31.95 -2.55 -32.78
N GLU A 442 31.59 -3.83 -32.77
CA GLU A 442 31.96 -4.79 -31.71
C GLU A 442 33.49 -4.99 -31.68
N GLU A 443 34.15 -5.16 -32.86
CA GLU A 443 35.60 -5.26 -32.96
C GLU A 443 36.31 -3.92 -32.60
N LEU A 444 35.64 -2.79 -32.74
CA LEU A 444 36.11 -1.49 -32.26
C LEU A 444 35.95 -1.33 -30.73
N GLY A 445 35.33 -2.29 -30.04
CA GLY A 445 35.17 -2.30 -28.59
C GLY A 445 34.01 -1.38 -28.10
N TRP A 446 33.03 -1.13 -28.93
CA TRP A 446 31.85 -0.32 -28.54
C TRP A 446 30.98 -1.06 -27.53
N THR A 447 30.28 -0.30 -26.70
CA THR A 447 29.34 -0.86 -25.73
C THR A 447 28.10 -1.45 -26.42
N PRO A 448 27.40 -2.42 -25.80
CA PRO A 448 26.16 -2.97 -26.35
C PRO A 448 25.09 -1.92 -26.68
N GLU A 449 25.04 -0.82 -25.93
CA GLU A 449 24.13 0.28 -26.16
C GLU A 449 24.49 1.09 -27.41
N GLU A 450 25.77 1.42 -27.58
CA GLU A 450 26.27 2.10 -28.79
C GLU A 450 26.04 1.27 -30.04
N ILE A 451 26.32 -0.05 -29.98
CA ILE A 451 26.05 -0.98 -31.07
C ILE A 451 24.56 -1.04 -31.42
N LEU A 452 23.68 -1.08 -30.40
CA LEU A 452 22.23 -1.08 -30.63
C LEU A 452 21.76 0.20 -31.30
N ASN A 453 22.28 1.36 -30.87
CA ASN A 453 21.97 2.65 -31.46
C ASN A 453 22.47 2.76 -32.92
N LEU A 454 23.69 2.27 -33.19
CA LEU A 454 24.21 2.17 -34.55
C LEU A 454 23.31 1.31 -35.44
N LYS A 455 22.88 0.13 -34.97
CA LYS A 455 21.94 -0.73 -35.71
C LYS A 455 20.65 0.01 -36.05
N ARG A 456 20.02 0.65 -35.06
CA ARG A 456 18.78 1.40 -35.24
C ARG A 456 18.93 2.53 -36.28
N ALA A 457 20.02 3.28 -36.21
CA ALA A 457 20.32 4.35 -37.12
C ALA A 457 20.62 3.85 -38.54
N THR A 458 21.37 2.74 -38.65
CA THR A 458 21.71 2.12 -39.95
C THR A 458 20.47 1.63 -40.70
N HIS A 459 19.44 1.13 -40.01
CA HIS A 459 18.18 0.76 -40.66
C HIS A 459 17.52 1.90 -41.43
N LEU A 460 17.84 3.15 -41.09
CA LEU A 460 17.24 4.36 -41.67
C LEU A 460 18.21 5.13 -42.56
N HIS A 461 19.42 4.64 -42.86
CA HIS A 461 20.43 5.39 -43.61
C HIS A 461 19.95 5.85 -44.97
N ASP A 462 19.12 5.06 -45.63
CA ASP A 462 18.57 5.27 -46.95
C ASP A 462 17.15 5.90 -46.96
N ILE A 463 16.62 6.37 -45.81
CA ILE A 463 15.23 6.87 -45.71
C ILE A 463 14.93 7.98 -46.71
N GLY A 464 15.93 8.75 -47.10
CA GLY A 464 15.77 9.82 -48.04
C GLY A 464 15.43 9.39 -49.46
N LYS A 465 15.57 8.10 -49.82
CA LYS A 465 15.11 7.54 -51.09
C LYS A 465 13.61 7.74 -51.33
N ILE A 466 12.85 7.95 -50.24
CA ILE A 466 11.42 8.28 -50.32
C ILE A 466 11.16 9.56 -51.14
N GLY A 467 12.09 10.50 -51.12
CA GLY A 467 12.02 11.75 -51.86
C GLY A 467 12.52 11.68 -53.32
N ILE A 468 13.04 10.54 -53.74
CA ILE A 468 13.53 10.33 -55.11
C ILE A 468 12.40 9.75 -55.97
N PRO A 469 12.08 10.29 -57.17
CA PRO A 469 11.04 9.75 -58.05
C PRO A 469 11.40 8.36 -58.57
N ASP A 470 10.41 7.42 -58.56
CA ASP A 470 10.58 6.02 -58.94
C ASP A 470 11.21 5.75 -60.30
N PRO A 471 10.92 6.57 -61.38
CA PRO A 471 11.52 6.36 -62.68
C PRO A 471 13.06 6.52 -62.69
N PHE A 472 13.63 7.30 -61.78
CA PHE A 472 15.07 7.46 -61.65
C PHE A 472 15.68 6.43 -60.72
N LEU A 473 15.00 6.12 -59.62
CA LEU A 473 15.48 5.15 -58.64
C LEU A 473 15.54 3.73 -59.22
N ASN A 474 14.54 3.35 -60.04
CA ASN A 474 14.40 2.02 -60.63
C ASN A 474 14.76 1.98 -62.12
N LYS A 475 15.53 2.95 -62.61
CA LYS A 475 15.88 3.04 -64.03
C LYS A 475 16.74 1.84 -64.47
N PRO A 476 16.30 1.06 -65.48
CA PRO A 476 17.03 -0.11 -65.95
C PRO A 476 18.21 0.22 -66.90
N ALA A 477 18.76 1.41 -66.92
CA ALA A 477 19.86 1.90 -67.75
C ALA A 477 20.86 2.70 -66.90
N GLN A 478 22.03 3.01 -67.44
CA GLN A 478 22.98 3.90 -66.79
C GLN A 478 22.32 5.28 -66.56
N LEU A 479 22.54 5.84 -65.40
CA LEU A 479 22.09 7.18 -65.06
C LEU A 479 22.94 8.24 -65.78
N THR A 480 22.30 9.30 -66.24
CA THR A 480 23.02 10.51 -66.63
C THR A 480 23.58 11.23 -65.41
N ASP A 481 24.49 12.17 -65.59
CA ASP A 481 25.08 12.94 -64.48
C ASP A 481 23.99 13.73 -63.70
N ASP A 482 22.98 14.26 -64.37
CA ASP A 482 21.87 14.97 -63.73
C ASP A 482 20.98 14.01 -62.91
N GLU A 483 20.66 12.84 -63.46
CA GLU A 483 19.90 11.81 -62.75
C GLU A 483 20.69 11.27 -61.54
N TYR A 484 22.01 11.07 -61.67
CA TYR A 484 22.86 10.69 -60.60
C TYR A 484 22.92 11.75 -59.47
N ASN A 485 23.01 13.04 -59.87
CA ASN A 485 22.95 14.15 -58.93
C ASN A 485 21.60 14.24 -58.20
N LEU A 486 20.49 13.82 -58.85
CA LEU A 486 19.21 13.74 -58.22
C LEU A 486 19.18 12.61 -57.17
N ILE A 487 19.73 11.42 -57.49
CA ILE A 487 19.80 10.32 -56.53
C ILE A 487 20.65 10.69 -55.33
N LYS A 488 21.79 11.37 -55.47
CA LYS A 488 22.63 11.84 -54.35
C LYS A 488 21.84 12.67 -53.32
N LYS A 489 20.76 13.35 -53.74
CA LYS A 489 19.93 14.13 -52.81
C LYS A 489 19.28 13.30 -51.71
N HIS A 490 19.18 11.95 -51.85
CA HIS A 490 18.62 11.11 -50.78
C HIS A 490 19.36 11.29 -49.46
N THR A 491 20.68 11.54 -49.46
CA THR A 491 21.45 11.77 -48.26
C THR A 491 20.99 13.02 -47.50
N VAL A 492 20.77 14.10 -48.21
CA VAL A 492 20.31 15.38 -47.66
C VAL A 492 18.85 15.27 -47.18
N ILE A 493 17.99 14.65 -48.04
CA ILE A 493 16.57 14.43 -47.70
C ILE A 493 16.46 13.54 -46.48
N GLY A 494 17.26 12.47 -46.39
CA GLY A 494 17.27 11.55 -45.26
C GLY A 494 17.68 12.24 -43.95
N ALA A 495 18.74 13.06 -44.01
CA ALA A 495 19.16 13.84 -42.83
C ALA A 495 18.07 14.81 -42.37
N GLU A 496 17.38 15.48 -43.30
CA GLU A 496 16.29 16.41 -42.99
C GLU A 496 15.08 15.71 -42.36
N ILE A 497 14.72 14.50 -42.85
CA ILE A 497 13.66 13.66 -42.24
C ILE A 497 14.02 13.24 -40.81
N LEU A 498 15.30 12.93 -40.57
CA LEU A 498 15.74 12.36 -39.27
C LEU A 498 16.22 13.40 -38.27
N LYS A 499 16.36 14.68 -38.63
CA LYS A 499 16.95 15.72 -37.77
C LYS A 499 16.29 15.89 -36.38
N ASP A 500 14.94 15.74 -36.37
CA ASP A 500 14.12 15.93 -35.16
C ASP A 500 13.91 14.63 -34.39
N ILE A 501 14.43 13.48 -34.87
CA ILE A 501 14.29 12.18 -34.23
C ILE A 501 15.43 11.98 -33.19
N THR A 502 15.24 12.47 -32.00
CA THR A 502 16.21 12.35 -30.90
C THR A 502 16.31 10.95 -30.29
N LEU A 503 15.32 10.09 -30.54
CA LEU A 503 15.26 8.71 -30.01
C LEU A 503 16.30 7.76 -30.66
N ILE A 504 16.84 8.13 -31.82
CA ILE A 504 17.84 7.34 -32.56
C ILE A 504 19.08 8.23 -32.76
N PRO A 505 20.03 8.16 -31.82
CA PRO A 505 21.25 8.96 -31.93
C PRO A 505 21.97 8.70 -33.26
N HIS A 506 22.56 9.75 -33.82
CA HIS A 506 23.38 9.73 -35.05
C HIS A 506 22.66 9.33 -36.34
N ALA A 507 21.33 9.11 -36.33
CA ALA A 507 20.60 8.67 -37.54
C ALA A 507 20.69 9.69 -38.65
N ALA A 508 20.51 10.99 -38.37
CA ALA A 508 20.62 12.06 -39.34
C ALA A 508 22.04 12.19 -39.90
N GLU A 509 23.07 12.03 -39.06
CA GLU A 509 24.48 12.07 -39.46
C GLU A 509 24.83 10.90 -40.39
N ILE A 510 24.37 9.71 -40.08
CA ILE A 510 24.58 8.49 -40.90
C ILE A 510 23.87 8.70 -42.26
N ALA A 511 22.59 9.09 -42.27
CA ALA A 511 21.83 9.29 -43.48
C ALA A 511 22.50 10.34 -44.40
N ARG A 512 23.08 11.40 -43.81
CA ARG A 512 23.77 12.46 -44.57
C ARG A 512 25.10 11.96 -45.12
N SER A 513 25.93 11.26 -44.33
CA SER A 513 27.36 11.12 -44.61
C SER A 513 27.81 9.72 -44.97
N HIS A 514 26.92 8.71 -45.10
CA HIS A 514 27.31 7.33 -45.42
C HIS A 514 27.88 7.15 -46.84
N HIS A 515 27.75 8.11 -47.71
CA HIS A 515 28.37 8.16 -49.03
C HIS A 515 29.56 9.13 -49.13
N GLU A 516 29.99 9.68 -48.00
CA GLU A 516 31.27 10.41 -47.94
C GLU A 516 32.44 9.44 -48.12
N ARG A 517 33.49 9.94 -48.69
CA ARG A 517 34.71 9.18 -48.97
C ARG A 517 35.87 9.71 -48.13
N TYR A 518 36.70 8.83 -47.64
CA TYR A 518 37.83 9.23 -46.81
C TYR A 518 38.82 10.19 -47.53
N ASP A 519 38.87 10.15 -48.86
CA ASP A 519 39.67 11.06 -49.72
C ASP A 519 38.99 12.41 -50.05
N GLY A 520 37.81 12.69 -49.47
CA GLY A 520 37.06 13.92 -49.68
C GLY A 520 36.34 14.03 -51.02
N LYS A 521 36.27 12.94 -51.81
CA LYS A 521 35.58 12.93 -53.13
C LYS A 521 34.19 12.34 -53.04
N GLY A 522 33.63 12.24 -51.81
CA GLY A 522 32.30 11.78 -51.55
C GLY A 522 31.22 12.84 -51.71
N TYR A 523 30.02 12.55 -51.24
CA TYR A 523 28.89 13.48 -51.23
C TYR A 523 28.05 13.27 -49.96
N PRO A 524 27.26 14.28 -49.51
CA PRO A 524 26.95 15.55 -50.19
C PRO A 524 27.92 16.69 -49.88
N ASP A 525 28.69 16.62 -48.77
CA ASP A 525 29.48 17.75 -48.25
C ASP A 525 30.95 17.69 -48.63
N GLY A 526 31.44 16.53 -49.12
CA GLY A 526 32.85 16.34 -49.51
C GLY A 526 33.79 16.27 -48.29
N LEU A 527 33.30 15.76 -47.15
CA LEU A 527 34.08 15.58 -45.92
C LEU A 527 35.22 14.61 -46.13
N ALA A 528 36.40 14.88 -45.51
CA ALA A 528 37.59 14.08 -45.67
C ALA A 528 38.08 13.53 -44.32
N GLY A 529 38.62 12.32 -44.35
CA GLY A 529 39.27 11.72 -43.17
C GLY A 529 38.32 11.58 -41.97
N THR A 530 38.77 12.08 -40.83
CA THR A 530 38.03 12.05 -39.56
C THR A 530 36.95 13.12 -39.41
N GLU A 531 36.81 14.03 -40.37
CA GLU A 531 35.67 14.95 -40.44
C GLU A 531 34.37 14.20 -40.73
N ILE A 532 34.45 13.02 -41.38
CA ILE A 532 33.30 12.13 -41.55
C ILE A 532 32.97 11.49 -40.19
N PRO A 533 31.70 11.59 -39.72
CA PRO A 533 31.30 10.94 -38.47
C PRO A 533 31.64 9.45 -38.47
N ILE A 534 32.17 8.95 -37.36
CA ILE A 534 32.63 7.54 -37.24
C ILE A 534 31.52 6.54 -37.59
N HIS A 535 30.28 6.83 -37.15
CA HIS A 535 29.10 6.02 -37.46
C HIS A 535 28.88 5.89 -38.96
N ALA A 536 29.01 7.00 -39.70
CA ALA A 536 28.88 7.04 -41.15
C ALA A 536 30.01 6.29 -41.84
N ARG A 537 31.27 6.39 -41.34
CA ARG A 537 32.41 5.64 -41.87
C ARG A 537 32.22 4.14 -41.74
N ILE A 538 31.65 3.66 -40.61
CA ILE A 538 31.35 2.23 -40.40
C ILE A 538 30.25 1.80 -41.37
N VAL A 539 29.17 2.58 -41.48
CA VAL A 539 28.03 2.27 -42.37
C VAL A 539 28.46 2.27 -43.83
N ALA A 540 29.36 3.18 -44.25
CA ALA A 540 29.88 3.21 -45.62
C ALA A 540 30.59 1.92 -46.05
N VAL A 541 31.36 1.33 -45.16
CA VAL A 541 32.03 0.01 -45.38
C VAL A 541 30.98 -1.09 -45.46
N ALA A 542 30.01 -1.12 -44.52
CA ALA A 542 28.99 -2.14 -44.46
C ALA A 542 28.01 -2.09 -45.64
N ASP A 543 27.58 -0.89 -46.06
CA ASP A 543 26.73 -0.66 -47.21
C ASP A 543 27.44 -1.10 -48.53
N CYS A 544 28.69 -0.69 -48.72
CA CYS A 544 29.44 -1.05 -49.88
C CYS A 544 29.66 -2.57 -49.97
N TYR A 545 29.88 -3.23 -48.84
CA TYR A 545 29.99 -4.68 -48.79
C TYR A 545 28.70 -5.37 -49.24
N ASP A 546 27.57 -4.98 -48.68
CA ASP A 546 26.28 -5.54 -49.07
C ASP A 546 26.00 -5.29 -50.54
N ALA A 547 26.32 -4.11 -51.03
CA ALA A 547 26.20 -3.78 -52.46
C ALA A 547 27.05 -4.66 -53.36
N MET A 548 28.24 -5.09 -52.96
CA MET A 548 29.12 -5.99 -53.73
C MET A 548 28.71 -7.46 -53.58
N ASN A 549 28.22 -7.85 -52.45
CA ASN A 549 27.86 -9.23 -52.11
C ASN A 549 26.43 -9.62 -52.50
N SER A 550 25.60 -8.64 -52.90
CA SER A 550 24.21 -8.82 -53.33
C SER A 550 24.08 -8.87 -54.86
N ARG A 551 23.09 -9.64 -55.36
CA ARG A 551 22.75 -9.69 -56.79
C ARG A 551 22.01 -8.39 -57.18
N ARG A 552 22.50 -7.70 -58.22
CA ARG A 552 21.86 -6.53 -58.82
C ARG A 552 21.46 -6.81 -60.27
N ILE A 553 20.59 -6.00 -60.91
CA ILE A 553 20.09 -6.21 -62.27
C ILE A 553 21.22 -6.43 -63.28
N TYR A 554 22.31 -5.69 -63.08
CA TYR A 554 23.43 -5.64 -64.04
C TYR A 554 24.60 -6.48 -63.61
N ARG A 555 24.56 -7.11 -62.42
CA ARG A 555 25.73 -7.82 -61.88
C ARG A 555 25.33 -8.87 -60.85
N ASN A 556 25.89 -10.06 -61.01
CA ASN A 556 25.86 -11.06 -59.93
C ASN A 556 26.76 -10.61 -58.77
N ALA A 557 26.55 -11.21 -57.57
CA ALA A 557 27.44 -11.02 -56.42
C ALA A 557 28.91 -11.24 -56.86
N LEU A 558 29.82 -10.42 -56.36
CA LEU A 558 31.25 -10.56 -56.65
C LEU A 558 31.83 -11.73 -55.86
N PRO A 559 32.82 -12.43 -56.46
CA PRO A 559 33.55 -13.43 -55.69
C PRO A 559 34.23 -12.82 -54.45
N PRO A 560 34.31 -13.55 -53.32
CA PRO A 560 34.90 -13.05 -52.07
C PRO A 560 36.33 -12.49 -52.22
N GLU A 561 37.12 -13.09 -53.08
CA GLU A 561 38.50 -12.65 -53.37
C GLU A 561 38.52 -11.28 -54.04
N VAL A 562 37.56 -11.02 -54.93
CA VAL A 562 37.42 -9.72 -55.61
C VAL A 562 36.96 -8.64 -54.62
N VAL A 563 36.01 -8.98 -53.74
CA VAL A 563 35.53 -8.08 -52.67
C VAL A 563 36.70 -7.72 -51.76
N TYR A 564 37.47 -8.69 -51.32
CA TYR A 564 38.64 -8.46 -50.48
C TYR A 564 39.65 -7.51 -51.12
N GLU A 565 40.01 -7.74 -52.39
CA GLU A 565 40.96 -6.86 -53.11
C GLU A 565 40.40 -5.44 -53.36
N GLU A 566 39.09 -5.28 -53.60
CA GLU A 566 38.48 -3.96 -53.73
C GLU A 566 38.57 -3.17 -52.43
N PHE A 567 38.26 -3.76 -51.27
CA PHE A 567 38.42 -3.08 -49.99
C PHE A 567 39.89 -2.77 -49.67
N ARG A 568 40.80 -3.68 -49.98
CA ARG A 568 42.25 -3.48 -49.83
C ARG A 568 42.77 -2.31 -50.67
N LYS A 569 42.33 -2.22 -51.92
CA LYS A 569 42.72 -1.17 -52.87
C LYS A 569 42.16 0.21 -52.47
N ASN A 570 40.96 0.24 -51.96
CA ASN A 570 40.27 1.49 -51.59
C ASN A 570 40.50 1.90 -50.12
N ARG A 571 41.36 1.19 -49.39
CA ARG A 571 41.82 1.54 -48.06
C ARG A 571 42.53 2.89 -48.01
N GLY A 572 42.04 3.82 -47.18
CA GLY A 572 42.58 5.20 -47.08
C GLY A 572 42.18 6.12 -48.22
N THR A 573 41.36 5.67 -49.20
CA THR A 573 40.78 6.49 -50.28
C THR A 573 39.26 6.55 -50.15
N GLN A 574 38.56 5.50 -50.45
CA GLN A 574 37.11 5.46 -50.26
C GLN A 574 36.75 5.22 -48.79
N PHE A 575 37.47 4.31 -48.11
CA PHE A 575 37.15 3.88 -46.79
C PHE A 575 38.23 4.26 -45.78
N ASP A 576 37.78 4.43 -44.51
CA ASP A 576 38.65 4.65 -43.38
C ASP A 576 39.62 3.46 -43.22
N PRO A 577 40.94 3.73 -43.09
CA PRO A 577 41.96 2.65 -43.04
C PRO A 577 41.79 1.74 -41.83
N GLU A 578 41.44 2.24 -40.66
CA GLU A 578 41.27 1.45 -39.42
C GLU A 578 40.02 0.56 -39.53
N ILE A 579 38.89 1.13 -39.94
CA ILE A 579 37.63 0.40 -40.13
C ILE A 579 37.78 -0.65 -41.21
N THR A 580 38.53 -0.34 -42.29
CA THR A 580 38.81 -1.28 -43.38
C THR A 580 39.64 -2.45 -42.91
N ASP A 581 40.68 -2.21 -42.10
CA ASP A 581 41.54 -3.28 -41.58
C ASP A 581 40.75 -4.25 -40.70
N ILE A 582 39.87 -3.71 -39.83
CA ILE A 582 38.96 -4.53 -39.02
C ILE A 582 38.02 -5.34 -39.92
N PHE A 583 37.42 -4.70 -40.89
CA PHE A 583 36.49 -5.37 -41.80
C PHE A 583 37.17 -6.48 -42.63
N LEU A 584 38.38 -6.25 -43.13
CA LEU A 584 39.19 -7.28 -43.85
C LEU A 584 39.57 -8.44 -42.96
N LYS A 585 39.81 -8.19 -41.65
CA LYS A 585 40.02 -9.26 -40.65
C LYS A 585 38.76 -10.12 -40.53
N LEU A 586 37.56 -9.48 -40.28
CA LEU A 586 36.28 -10.17 -40.17
C LEU A 586 35.95 -11.00 -41.43
N LEU A 587 36.24 -10.46 -42.62
CA LEU A 587 36.03 -11.17 -43.89
C LEU A 587 36.93 -12.39 -44.03
N LYS A 588 38.23 -12.27 -43.67
CA LYS A 588 39.19 -13.35 -43.73
C LYS A 588 38.89 -14.48 -42.73
N GLU A 589 38.43 -14.13 -41.54
CA GLU A 589 38.08 -15.09 -40.48
C GLU A 589 36.69 -15.72 -40.68
N LYS A 590 35.96 -15.35 -41.74
CA LYS A 590 34.61 -15.81 -42.09
C LYS A 590 33.60 -15.56 -40.97
N GLN A 591 33.77 -14.49 -40.26
CA GLN A 591 32.85 -14.09 -39.15
C GLN A 591 31.62 -13.32 -39.65
N LEU A 592 31.56 -12.96 -40.94
CA LEU A 592 30.41 -12.27 -41.50
C LEU A 592 29.28 -13.25 -41.84
N PRO A 593 28.02 -12.94 -41.47
CA PRO A 593 26.88 -13.79 -41.79
C PRO A 593 26.73 -13.97 -43.31
N GLN A 594 26.54 -15.20 -43.75
CA GLN A 594 26.18 -15.50 -45.15
C GLN A 594 24.65 -15.58 -45.23
N TRP A 595 24.09 -14.76 -46.09
CA TRP A 595 22.66 -14.74 -46.33
C TRP A 595 22.32 -15.59 -47.55
N ASP A 596 21.39 -16.54 -47.37
CA ASP A 596 20.89 -17.38 -48.45
C ASP A 596 19.71 -16.71 -49.16
N PRO A 597 19.84 -16.28 -50.42
CA PRO A 597 18.75 -15.63 -51.17
C PRO A 597 17.53 -16.56 -51.41
N SER A 598 17.69 -17.87 -51.21
CA SER A 598 16.61 -18.85 -51.43
C SER A 598 15.69 -19.01 -50.24
N GLN A 599 16.03 -18.47 -49.05
CA GLN A 599 15.19 -18.53 -47.85
C GLN A 599 14.32 -17.30 -47.69
N GLU A 600 14.37 -16.34 -48.55
CA GLU A 600 13.42 -15.23 -48.59
C GLU A 600 12.10 -15.74 -49.16
N GLU A 601 11.08 -15.93 -48.31
CA GLU A 601 9.71 -16.26 -48.75
C GLU A 601 9.18 -15.18 -49.69
N PRO A 602 8.51 -15.57 -50.80
CA PRO A 602 7.92 -14.60 -51.71
C PRO A 602 6.60 -14.11 -51.11
N ASP A 603 6.66 -13.10 -50.26
CA ASP A 603 5.45 -12.40 -49.85
C ASP A 603 4.91 -11.54 -50.99
N THR A 604 3.82 -11.99 -51.53
CA THR A 604 2.99 -11.27 -52.53
C THR A 604 2.28 -10.12 -51.82
N TYR A 605 2.98 -8.96 -51.71
CA TYR A 605 2.33 -7.73 -51.32
C TYR A 605 1.91 -6.94 -52.56
N ASN A 606 0.59 -6.66 -52.67
CA ASN A 606 0.05 -5.76 -53.67
C ASN A 606 0.50 -4.32 -53.34
N LEU A 607 1.46 -3.78 -54.10
CA LEU A 607 2.09 -2.47 -53.91
C LEU A 607 1.11 -1.26 -53.82
N PRO A 608 0.00 -1.17 -54.56
CA PRO A 608 -0.90 0.00 -54.48
C PRO A 608 -1.63 0.15 -53.16
N ASP A 609 -2.09 -0.98 -52.57
CA ASP A 609 -2.80 -0.95 -51.27
C ASP A 609 -1.86 -0.69 -50.09
N MET A 610 -0.59 -1.08 -50.22
CA MET A 610 0.42 -0.88 -49.18
C MET A 610 0.88 0.59 -49.08
N GLN A 611 1.02 1.32 -50.21
CA GLN A 611 1.34 2.76 -50.20
C GLN A 611 0.26 3.58 -49.49
N LEU A 612 -1.03 3.25 -49.72
CA LEU A 612 -2.14 3.94 -49.09
C LEU A 612 -2.21 3.61 -47.59
N THR A 613 -1.98 2.33 -47.23
CA THR A 613 -2.01 1.82 -45.87
C THR A 613 -0.85 2.39 -45.05
N VAL A 614 0.34 2.46 -45.64
CA VAL A 614 1.54 3.00 -44.98
C VAL A 614 1.47 4.52 -44.81
N SER A 615 0.98 5.23 -45.82
CA SER A 615 0.73 6.69 -45.73
C SER A 615 -0.28 7.00 -44.63
N LYS A 616 -1.36 6.21 -44.55
CA LYS A 616 -2.37 6.33 -43.51
C LYS A 616 -1.81 5.95 -42.15
N PHE A 617 -1.03 4.87 -42.06
CA PHE A 617 -0.38 4.43 -40.84
C PHE A 617 0.65 5.42 -40.28
N ILE A 618 1.46 6.04 -41.19
CA ILE A 618 2.39 7.11 -40.80
C ILE A 618 1.61 8.36 -40.36
N SER A 619 0.53 8.70 -41.04
CA SER A 619 -0.38 9.77 -40.63
C SER A 619 -1.01 9.51 -39.28
N ASP A 620 -1.47 8.28 -39.03
CA ASP A 620 -2.10 7.88 -37.79
C ASP A 620 -1.06 7.79 -36.62
N ILE A 621 0.17 7.35 -36.89
CA ILE A 621 1.28 7.38 -35.94
C ILE A 621 1.68 8.81 -35.61
N MET A 622 1.86 9.66 -36.61
CA MET A 622 2.18 11.09 -36.42
C MET A 622 1.06 11.79 -35.64
N ALA A 623 -0.20 11.49 -35.96
CA ALA A 623 -1.35 11.97 -35.20
C ALA A 623 -1.36 11.46 -33.77
N THR A 624 -0.98 10.18 -33.55
CA THR A 624 -0.93 9.56 -32.21
C THR A 624 0.23 10.11 -31.36
N ILE A 625 1.41 10.27 -31.96
CA ILE A 625 2.57 10.91 -31.31
C ILE A 625 2.24 12.36 -30.95
N LYS A 626 1.66 13.10 -31.88
CA LYS A 626 1.21 14.46 -31.66
C LYS A 626 0.11 14.56 -30.61
N SER A 627 -0.85 13.63 -30.59
CA SER A 627 -1.91 13.57 -29.58
C SER A 627 -1.38 13.18 -28.18
N GLN A 628 -0.34 12.35 -28.09
CA GLN A 628 0.32 12.01 -26.81
C GLN A 628 1.22 13.14 -26.28
N GLU A 629 1.90 13.86 -27.15
CA GLU A 629 2.61 15.09 -26.78
C GLU A 629 1.62 16.20 -26.39
N ASP A 630 0.55 16.35 -27.16
CA ASP A 630 -0.52 17.31 -26.87
C ASP A 630 -1.24 16.98 -25.55
N ALA A 631 -1.54 15.71 -25.25
CA ALA A 631 -2.16 15.30 -23.99
C ALA A 631 -1.28 15.56 -22.76
N LYS A 632 0.04 15.50 -22.89
CA LYS A 632 1.01 15.88 -21.84
C LYS A 632 1.23 17.38 -21.73
N SER A 633 0.78 18.13 -22.72
CA SER A 633 1.00 19.57 -22.83
C SER A 633 -0.18 20.40 -22.33
N TYR A 634 -1.26 19.75 -21.86
CA TYR A 634 -2.42 20.42 -21.27
C TYR A 634 -2.48 20.21 -19.76
N ASP A 635 -2.84 21.25 -19.04
CA ASP A 635 -3.04 21.18 -17.58
C ASP A 635 -4.32 20.39 -17.26
N PHE A 636 -4.19 19.28 -16.55
CA PHE A 636 -5.30 18.38 -16.22
C PHE A 636 -6.40 19.03 -15.36
N LEU A 637 -6.05 20.10 -14.62
CA LEU A 637 -6.99 20.80 -13.74
C LEU A 637 -7.87 21.78 -14.51
N THR A 638 -7.26 22.60 -15.39
CA THR A 638 -7.94 23.69 -16.11
C THR A 638 -8.30 23.36 -17.55
N GLY A 639 -7.67 22.33 -18.13
CA GLY A 639 -7.82 21.95 -19.53
C GLY A 639 -7.12 22.89 -20.53
N LEU A 640 -6.37 23.88 -20.04
CA LEU A 640 -5.62 24.82 -20.86
C LEU A 640 -4.24 24.27 -21.24
N PRO A 641 -3.64 24.70 -22.34
CA PRO A 641 -2.24 24.45 -22.66
C PRO A 641 -1.33 24.82 -21.49
N MET A 642 -0.35 23.97 -21.17
CA MET A 642 0.70 24.28 -20.22
C MET A 642 1.74 25.24 -20.84
N ARG A 643 2.62 25.80 -20.02
CA ARG A 643 3.60 26.82 -20.36
C ARG A 643 4.28 26.60 -21.72
N ASN A 644 4.93 25.46 -21.93
CA ASN A 644 5.73 25.19 -23.13
C ASN A 644 4.88 25.18 -24.41
N LEU A 645 3.71 24.53 -24.38
CA LEU A 645 2.79 24.52 -25.54
C LEU A 645 2.14 25.89 -25.71
N GLY A 646 1.73 26.51 -24.58
CA GLY A 646 1.06 27.81 -24.62
C GLY A 646 1.95 28.93 -25.20
N GLU A 647 3.20 29.01 -24.76
CA GLU A 647 4.18 29.98 -25.29
C GLU A 647 4.44 29.75 -26.77
N ARG A 648 4.56 28.50 -27.25
CA ARG A 648 4.74 28.15 -28.66
C ARG A 648 3.53 28.57 -29.51
N LEU A 649 2.32 28.15 -29.10
CA LEU A 649 1.08 28.48 -29.78
C LEU A 649 0.87 29.99 -29.84
N THR A 650 1.15 30.70 -28.77
CA THR A 650 1.07 32.16 -28.71
C THR A 650 2.06 32.80 -29.67
N ALA A 651 3.31 32.34 -29.71
CA ALA A 651 4.32 32.87 -30.65
C ALA A 651 3.98 32.60 -32.12
N GLU A 652 3.45 31.42 -32.46
CA GLU A 652 2.97 31.09 -33.79
C GLU A 652 1.79 32.00 -34.23
N PHE A 653 0.85 32.22 -33.29
CA PHE A 653 -0.34 33.02 -33.56
C PHE A 653 -0.01 34.53 -33.73
N MET A 654 0.94 35.03 -32.94
CA MET A 654 1.44 36.41 -33.03
C MET A 654 2.20 36.70 -34.36
N GLN A 655 2.62 35.68 -35.11
CA GLN A 655 3.22 35.87 -36.43
C GLN A 655 2.19 36.29 -37.48
N THR A 656 0.92 35.99 -37.27
CA THR A 656 -0.17 36.18 -38.24
C THR A 656 -1.23 37.15 -37.78
N HIS A 657 -1.26 37.51 -36.47
CA HIS A 657 -2.28 38.40 -35.91
C HIS A 657 -1.62 39.43 -34.99
N ASP A 658 -2.01 40.68 -35.15
CA ASP A 658 -1.74 41.73 -34.17
C ASP A 658 -2.75 41.62 -33.02
N GLY A 659 -2.39 42.04 -31.80
CA GLY A 659 -3.29 41.96 -30.65
C GLY A 659 -2.62 42.25 -29.31
N CYS A 660 -3.32 41.93 -28.21
CA CYS A 660 -2.86 42.17 -26.85
C CYS A 660 -2.46 40.86 -26.16
N LEU A 661 -1.28 40.86 -25.54
CA LEU A 661 -0.82 39.78 -24.67
C LEU A 661 -1.09 40.16 -23.22
N VAL A 662 -1.83 39.30 -22.52
CA VAL A 662 -2.30 39.53 -21.14
C VAL A 662 -1.75 38.46 -20.19
N PHE A 663 -1.10 38.90 -19.12
CA PHE A 663 -0.70 38.06 -18.02
C PHE A 663 -1.76 38.20 -16.90
N LEU A 664 -2.23 37.10 -16.40
CA LEU A 664 -3.24 37.02 -15.34
C LEU A 664 -2.67 36.23 -14.16
N ASP A 665 -2.90 36.74 -12.95
CA ASP A 665 -2.55 36.07 -11.71
C ASP A 665 -3.79 36.00 -10.81
N MET A 666 -4.00 34.84 -10.15
CA MET A 666 -5.14 34.68 -9.25
C MET A 666 -4.77 35.11 -7.83
N ASP A 667 -5.18 36.32 -7.48
CA ASP A 667 -4.98 36.87 -6.16
C ASP A 667 -5.55 36.02 -5.04
N ASN A 668 -4.78 35.87 -3.96
CA ASN A 668 -5.19 35.18 -2.73
C ASN A 668 -5.51 33.69 -2.87
N LEU A 669 -5.11 32.99 -3.91
CA LEU A 669 -5.32 31.54 -4.04
C LEU A 669 -4.79 30.78 -2.81
N LYS A 670 -3.66 31.21 -2.25
CA LYS A 670 -3.12 30.63 -1.03
C LYS A 670 -4.06 30.81 0.16
N LYS A 671 -4.69 31.97 0.32
CA LYS A 671 -5.66 32.19 1.41
C LYS A 671 -6.92 31.35 1.22
N ILE A 672 -7.37 31.17 -0.02
CA ILE A 672 -8.50 30.26 -0.33
C ILE A 672 -8.13 28.84 0.09
N ASN A 673 -6.93 28.37 -0.25
CA ASN A 673 -6.44 27.04 0.13
C ASN A 673 -6.31 26.88 1.65
N ASP A 674 -5.82 27.91 2.35
CA ASP A 674 -5.60 27.87 3.79
C ASP A 674 -6.92 27.89 4.59
N ILE A 675 -7.94 28.61 4.10
CA ILE A 675 -9.24 28.77 4.78
C ILE A 675 -10.22 27.66 4.39
N TYR A 676 -10.35 27.34 3.09
CA TYR A 676 -11.40 26.46 2.55
C TYR A 676 -10.86 25.12 2.03
N GLY A 677 -9.54 24.91 2.14
CA GLY A 677 -8.85 23.70 1.68
C GLY A 677 -8.53 23.69 0.18
N HIS A 678 -7.57 22.86 -0.22
CA HIS A 678 -7.06 22.77 -1.61
C HIS A 678 -8.17 22.49 -2.65
N LYS A 679 -9.22 21.77 -2.28
CA LYS A 679 -10.36 21.52 -3.19
C LYS A 679 -11.10 22.80 -3.58
N ALA A 680 -11.11 23.82 -2.73
CA ALA A 680 -11.72 25.09 -3.06
C ALA A 680 -10.86 25.90 -4.02
N GLY A 681 -9.53 25.92 -3.81
CA GLY A 681 -8.59 26.52 -4.75
C GLY A 681 -8.58 25.82 -6.12
N ASP A 682 -8.66 24.50 -6.15
CA ASP A 682 -8.78 23.71 -7.38
C ASP A 682 -10.06 24.06 -8.15
N ARG A 683 -11.19 24.28 -7.43
CA ARG A 683 -12.46 24.74 -8.05
C ARG A 683 -12.30 26.14 -8.66
N ALA A 684 -11.70 27.07 -7.93
CA ALA A 684 -11.45 28.42 -8.44
C ALA A 684 -10.59 28.42 -9.71
N LEU A 685 -9.50 27.66 -9.71
CA LEU A 685 -8.65 27.46 -10.89
C LEU A 685 -9.41 26.85 -12.07
N LYS A 686 -10.25 25.84 -11.84
CA LYS A 686 -11.12 25.25 -12.87
C LYS A 686 -12.12 26.25 -13.44
N CYS A 687 -12.71 27.07 -12.60
CA CYS A 687 -13.66 28.11 -13.04
C CYS A 687 -12.97 29.14 -13.92
N LEU A 688 -11.80 29.65 -13.51
CA LEU A 688 -11.02 30.56 -14.32
C LEU A 688 -10.59 29.90 -15.65
N GLY A 689 -10.08 28.67 -15.61
CA GLY A 689 -9.71 27.91 -16.80
C GLY A 689 -10.86 27.78 -17.81
N LYS A 690 -12.08 27.47 -17.36
CA LYS A 690 -13.27 27.39 -18.21
C LYS A 690 -13.65 28.75 -18.85
N LEU A 691 -13.49 29.84 -18.11
CA LEU A 691 -13.76 31.18 -18.64
C LEU A 691 -12.74 31.57 -19.70
N LEU A 692 -11.46 31.27 -19.45
CA LEU A 692 -10.39 31.51 -20.40
C LEU A 692 -10.50 30.61 -21.64
N GLN A 693 -10.90 29.35 -21.48
CA GLN A 693 -11.13 28.40 -22.58
C GLN A 693 -12.27 28.86 -23.51
N LYS A 694 -13.36 29.39 -22.97
CA LYS A 694 -14.45 29.95 -23.81
C LYS A 694 -14.04 31.16 -24.63
N ARG A 695 -13.00 31.89 -24.22
CA ARG A 695 -12.43 33.00 -24.96
C ARG A 695 -11.32 32.58 -25.93
N ALA A 696 -10.78 31.37 -25.79
CA ALA A 696 -9.80 30.78 -26.68
C ALA A 696 -10.37 30.58 -28.11
N ASP A 697 -11.68 30.59 -28.30
CA ASP A 697 -12.30 30.61 -29.65
C ASP A 697 -11.94 31.87 -30.45
N GLN A 698 -11.44 32.91 -29.76
CA GLN A 698 -11.02 34.19 -30.37
C GLN A 698 -9.51 34.47 -30.20
N GLY A 699 -8.75 33.60 -29.54
CA GLY A 699 -7.33 33.77 -29.22
C GLY A 699 -6.72 32.55 -28.58
N ILE A 700 -5.61 32.71 -27.87
CA ILE A 700 -4.93 31.63 -27.18
C ILE A 700 -4.88 31.92 -25.66
N SER A 701 -5.22 30.93 -24.85
CA SER A 701 -5.05 30.99 -23.39
C SER A 701 -4.27 29.79 -22.91
N CYS A 702 -3.35 29.99 -21.94
CA CYS A 702 -2.59 28.90 -21.33
C CYS A 702 -2.33 29.14 -19.84
N ARG A 703 -2.00 28.09 -19.11
CA ARG A 703 -1.59 28.14 -17.72
C ARG A 703 -0.07 28.03 -17.62
N LEU A 704 0.57 29.06 -17.06
CA LEU A 704 2.03 29.09 -16.91
C LEU A 704 2.52 28.28 -15.71
N GLY A 705 1.70 28.18 -14.66
CA GLY A 705 1.97 27.40 -13.46
C GLY A 705 1.32 28.01 -12.22
N GLY A 706 0.98 27.21 -11.23
CA GLY A 706 0.36 27.70 -9.97
C GLY A 706 -0.94 28.46 -10.24
N ASP A 707 -0.94 29.75 -9.99
CA ASP A 707 -2.00 30.74 -10.15
C ASP A 707 -1.85 31.64 -11.37
N GLU A 708 -0.77 31.46 -12.18
CA GLU A 708 -0.41 32.29 -13.31
C GLU A 708 -0.98 31.76 -14.65
N PHE A 709 -1.56 32.66 -15.46
CA PHE A 709 -2.12 32.38 -16.77
C PHE A 709 -1.62 33.42 -17.81
N LEU A 710 -1.58 33.01 -19.05
CA LEU A 710 -1.28 33.85 -20.21
C LEU A 710 -2.44 33.77 -21.18
N MET A 711 -2.82 34.91 -21.78
CA MET A 711 -3.85 34.98 -22.81
C MET A 711 -3.40 35.95 -23.91
N PHE A 712 -3.56 35.56 -25.17
CA PHE A 712 -3.40 36.44 -26.33
C PHE A 712 -4.75 36.65 -27.00
N LEU A 713 -5.12 37.90 -27.16
CA LEU A 713 -6.36 38.33 -27.83
C LEU A 713 -6.00 39.04 -29.14
N PRO A 714 -6.32 38.44 -30.30
CA PRO A 714 -6.06 39.06 -31.61
C PRO A 714 -6.99 40.24 -31.85
N ASP A 715 -6.58 41.12 -32.72
CA ASP A 715 -7.36 42.30 -33.21
C ASP A 715 -7.99 43.15 -32.06
N THR A 716 -7.35 43.12 -30.89
CA THR A 716 -7.81 43.83 -29.69
C THR A 716 -6.90 45.01 -29.42
N ASP A 717 -7.47 46.22 -29.36
CA ASP A 717 -6.76 47.42 -28.94
C ASP A 717 -6.79 47.59 -27.41
N PRO A 718 -5.88 48.41 -26.81
CA PRO A 718 -5.79 48.55 -25.34
C PRO A 718 -7.08 49.06 -24.67
N ASP A 719 -7.91 49.87 -25.37
CA ASP A 719 -9.13 50.41 -24.79
C ASP A 719 -10.25 49.37 -24.73
N SER A 720 -10.39 48.57 -25.78
CA SER A 720 -11.32 47.44 -25.81
C SER A 720 -10.87 46.28 -24.88
N LEU A 721 -9.56 46.13 -24.66
CA LEU A 721 -9.02 45.15 -23.71
C LEU A 721 -9.53 45.40 -22.29
N SER A 722 -9.54 46.67 -21.84
CA SER A 722 -10.01 46.99 -20.48
C SER A 722 -11.45 46.53 -20.25
N LEU A 723 -12.35 46.78 -21.18
CA LEU A 723 -13.74 46.35 -21.10
C LEU A 723 -13.88 44.81 -21.10
N GLN A 724 -13.05 44.12 -21.87
CA GLN A 724 -13.05 42.67 -21.93
C GLN A 724 -12.53 42.02 -20.64
N MET A 725 -11.56 42.65 -19.96
CA MET A 725 -11.04 42.18 -18.69
C MET A 725 -12.03 42.43 -17.58
N ASP A 726 -12.69 43.60 -17.55
CA ASP A 726 -13.75 43.88 -16.58
C ASP A 726 -14.90 42.87 -16.68
N ASP A 727 -15.33 42.51 -17.89
CA ASP A 727 -16.32 41.46 -18.11
C ASP A 727 -15.85 40.07 -17.63
N LEU A 728 -14.57 39.72 -17.86
CA LEU A 728 -13.98 38.48 -17.36
C LEU A 728 -13.97 38.43 -15.83
N PHE A 729 -13.52 39.51 -15.17
CA PHE A 729 -13.48 39.61 -13.72
C PHE A 729 -14.87 39.59 -13.10
N GLN A 730 -15.86 40.26 -13.69
CA GLN A 730 -17.25 40.20 -13.21
C GLN A 730 -17.83 38.78 -13.34
N LYS A 731 -17.60 38.09 -14.45
CA LYS A 731 -18.05 36.71 -14.63
C LYS A 731 -17.38 35.76 -13.65
N PHE A 732 -16.09 35.93 -13.42
CA PHE A 732 -15.37 35.13 -12.43
C PHE A 732 -15.89 35.38 -11.00
N HIS A 733 -16.12 36.65 -10.64
CA HIS A 733 -16.66 37.02 -9.33
C HIS A 733 -18.07 36.44 -9.09
N ASN A 734 -18.93 36.50 -10.09
CA ASN A 734 -20.30 35.97 -9.96
C ASN A 734 -20.33 34.45 -9.81
N ILE A 735 -19.44 33.71 -10.48
CA ILE A 735 -19.35 32.24 -10.33
C ILE A 735 -18.88 31.85 -8.91
N THR A 736 -17.97 32.64 -8.31
CA THR A 736 -17.45 32.34 -6.97
C THR A 736 -18.39 32.71 -5.85
N THR A 737 -19.43 33.52 -6.10
CA THR A 737 -20.44 33.93 -5.11
C THR A 737 -21.69 33.04 -5.11
N ASP A 738 -21.98 32.35 -6.21
CA ASP A 738 -23.20 31.52 -6.35
C ASP A 738 -23.01 30.06 -5.89
N ASP A 739 -21.76 29.63 -5.57
CA ASP A 739 -21.45 28.29 -5.06
C ASP A 739 -20.54 28.44 -3.83
N PRO A 740 -21.13 28.35 -2.59
CA PRO A 740 -20.42 28.56 -1.33
C PRO A 740 -19.37 27.46 -1.03
#